data_a05537abbba537b289f9ae91f20b3c0d
#
_entry.id   a05537abbba537b289f9ae91f20b3c0d
#
_cell.length_a   1.000
_cell.length_b   1.000
_cell.length_c   1.000
_cell.angle_alpha   90.00
_cell.angle_beta   90.00
_cell.angle_gamma   90.00
#
_symmetry.space_group_name_H-M   'P 1'
#
loop_
_entity.id
_entity.type
_entity.pdbx_description
1 polymer ?
#
loop_
_entity_poly.entity_id
_entity_poly.type
_entity_poly.pdbx_seq_one_letter_code
_entity_poly.pdbx_strand_id
1 'polypeptide(L)'
;MKCSEIKVVKKDGTKEEFNVQKVLAAVNKSANRAMINFSKAESKFICEFVEEKAEDLDEAEVPIAQMHNIVEGALERVNPVVAKSYRDYRNYKQDFVQMLDEVYKKSQSIMYIGDKENSNTDSALVSTKRSLIFNELNKSLYQKFFMTVEELQACRDGYIYIHDMSARRDTMNCCLFDVNEVLSGGFEMGNIWYNEPKTLDVAFDVIGDIVLSAASQQYGGFTVPSVENILAPYAEKSYGKYIEKYIDLGLDEEKAKEIAWNDVQREMEQGFQGWEYKFNSVSSSRGDYPFITMTAGTGTSRFAKMATITMLNVRKKGQGKEGHKKPVLFPKLVFLYDENLHGPGKELEDVFEAGIECSSRTMYPDWLSLTGEGYIADMYKKYGKIISPMGCRAFLSPWYERGGMEPADENDVPVFVGRFNIGVVSLHLPMMLAKARQESKDFYEVLDYYLELIRKIHIRTYAYLGEMRASTNPLAYCEGGFYGGHLGLHDKIKPLLKTATASFGITAFNELQRLYNGKSLVEDGAFAIEVLKHINEKVEQFKHEDGNLYAIYATPAENLCGLQVKQFRKKYGIVENVSDREYVSNGFHCHVTEDITPIQKQNLEYRFWELSNGGKIQYVKYPIDYNKEAIRSLVRRAMKMGFYEGVNLSLSYCDDCGHEELNMDVCPV
;
A
#
# COMPACT_ATOMS: atom_id res chain seq x y z
N MET A 1 -10.74 36.71 49.43
CA MET A 1 -10.36 37.89 48.61
C MET A 1 -11.44 38.11 47.57
N LYS A 2 -11.73 39.33 47.16
CA LYS A 2 -12.75 39.58 46.12
C LYS A 2 -12.17 39.33 44.73
N CYS A 3 -12.97 38.83 43.80
CA CYS A 3 -12.55 38.57 42.41
C CYS A 3 -11.87 39.75 41.71
N SER A 4 -12.26 40.99 42.04
CA SER A 4 -11.67 42.22 41.51
C SER A 4 -10.21 42.46 41.95
N GLU A 5 -9.74 41.73 42.94
CA GLU A 5 -8.38 41.85 43.51
C GLU A 5 -7.45 40.74 43.03
N ILE A 6 -8.01 39.73 42.29
CA ILE A 6 -7.26 38.58 41.82
C ILE A 6 -6.61 38.87 40.46
N LYS A 7 -5.32 38.59 40.36
CA LYS A 7 -4.57 38.60 39.10
C LYS A 7 -4.25 37.17 38.66
N VAL A 8 -4.56 36.87 37.42
CA VAL A 8 -4.21 35.57 36.77
C VAL A 8 -2.81 35.68 36.19
N VAL A 9 -1.91 34.82 36.64
CA VAL A 9 -0.53 34.72 36.14
C VAL A 9 -0.49 33.71 34.98
N LYS A 10 -0.15 34.21 33.80
CA LYS A 10 -0.01 33.39 32.59
C LYS A 10 1.28 32.56 32.57
N LYS A 11 1.39 31.59 31.65
CA LYS A 11 2.59 30.75 31.52
C LYS A 11 3.88 31.52 31.20
N ASP A 12 3.77 32.68 30.57
CA ASP A 12 4.89 33.57 30.23
C ASP A 12 5.23 34.57 31.39
N GLY A 13 4.57 34.45 32.54
CA GLY A 13 4.75 35.33 33.71
C GLY A 13 3.96 36.63 33.64
N THR A 14 3.23 36.92 32.55
CA THR A 14 2.38 38.10 32.47
C THR A 14 1.18 37.97 33.40
N LYS A 15 0.75 39.09 33.98
CA LYS A 15 -0.36 39.15 34.94
C LYS A 15 -1.53 39.90 34.32
N GLU A 16 -2.72 39.33 34.39
CA GLU A 16 -3.97 39.95 33.96
C GLU A 16 -4.99 39.92 35.09
N GLU A 17 -5.84 40.94 35.17
CA GLU A 17 -6.98 40.96 36.09
C GLU A 17 -7.94 39.80 35.77
N PHE A 18 -8.44 39.14 36.79
CA PHE A 18 -9.44 38.12 36.65
C PHE A 18 -10.71 38.69 36.00
N ASN A 19 -11.23 37.99 34.98
CA ASN A 19 -12.43 38.39 34.26
C ASN A 19 -13.26 37.17 33.89
N VAL A 20 -14.38 37.00 34.58
CA VAL A 20 -15.29 35.86 34.37
C VAL A 20 -15.91 35.82 32.96
N GLN A 21 -16.04 37.00 32.30
CA GLN A 21 -16.53 37.03 30.92
C GLN A 21 -15.53 36.40 29.92
N LYS A 22 -14.22 36.51 30.17
CA LYS A 22 -13.19 35.80 29.41
C LYS A 22 -13.30 34.27 29.61
N VAL A 23 -13.62 33.86 30.84
CA VAL A 23 -13.87 32.43 31.15
C VAL A 23 -15.10 31.95 30.39
N LEU A 24 -16.21 32.69 30.47
CA LEU A 24 -17.44 32.33 29.76
C LEU A 24 -17.25 32.25 28.21
N ALA A 25 -16.48 33.19 27.67
CA ALA A 25 -16.13 33.14 26.24
C ALA A 25 -15.31 31.89 25.86
N ALA A 26 -14.34 31.47 26.71
CA ALA A 26 -13.56 30.26 26.49
C ALA A 26 -14.40 28.98 26.61
N VAL A 27 -15.29 28.95 27.57
CA VAL A 27 -16.24 27.85 27.81
C VAL A 27 -17.22 27.71 26.65
N ASN A 28 -17.81 28.81 26.17
CA ASN A 28 -18.70 28.79 25.01
C ASN A 28 -18.00 28.31 23.75
N LYS A 29 -16.74 28.66 23.51
CA LYS A 29 -15.95 28.12 22.41
C LYS A 29 -15.77 26.61 22.52
N SER A 30 -15.65 26.05 23.72
CA SER A 30 -15.54 24.62 23.95
C SER A 30 -16.88 23.91 23.80
N ALA A 31 -17.97 24.53 24.21
CA ALA A 31 -19.32 24.06 24.01
C ALA A 31 -19.68 24.00 22.51
N ASN A 32 -19.37 25.06 21.76
CA ASN A 32 -19.58 25.11 20.31
C ASN A 32 -18.81 23.99 19.56
N ARG A 33 -17.57 23.68 19.98
CA ARG A 33 -16.80 22.55 19.43
C ARG A 33 -17.46 21.21 19.72
N ALA A 34 -18.12 21.07 20.85
CA ALA A 34 -18.89 19.89 21.23
C ALA A 34 -20.33 19.90 20.66
N MET A 35 -20.69 20.91 19.84
CA MET A 35 -22.04 21.14 19.33
C MET A 35 -23.11 21.26 20.43
N ILE A 36 -22.73 21.83 21.58
CA ILE A 36 -23.59 22.03 22.74
C ILE A 36 -23.75 23.53 22.97
N ASN A 37 -24.98 23.97 23.25
CA ASN A 37 -25.29 25.32 23.66
C ASN A 37 -25.73 25.31 25.12
N PHE A 38 -25.12 26.17 25.93
CA PHE A 38 -25.55 26.35 27.31
C PHE A 38 -26.77 27.26 27.43
N SER A 39 -27.66 26.87 28.30
CA SER A 39 -28.76 27.74 28.76
C SER A 39 -28.22 28.91 29.56
N LYS A 40 -29.07 29.94 29.76
CA LYS A 40 -28.71 31.09 30.62
C LYS A 40 -28.45 30.68 32.07
N ALA A 41 -29.18 29.65 32.56
CA ALA A 41 -29.00 29.13 33.93
C ALA A 41 -27.67 28.43 34.10
N GLU A 42 -27.26 27.58 33.11
CA GLU A 42 -25.98 26.87 33.11
C GLU A 42 -24.81 27.86 33.00
N SER A 43 -24.90 28.86 32.11
CA SER A 43 -23.90 29.89 31.94
C SER A 43 -23.72 30.70 33.24
N LYS A 44 -24.83 31.03 33.92
CA LYS A 44 -24.83 31.71 35.21
C LYS A 44 -24.16 30.87 36.28
N PHE A 45 -24.53 29.59 36.39
CA PHE A 45 -23.92 28.65 37.35
C PHE A 45 -22.39 28.56 37.15
N ILE A 46 -21.93 28.42 35.90
CA ILE A 46 -20.48 28.36 35.60
C ILE A 46 -19.77 29.61 36.11
N CYS A 47 -20.33 30.80 35.83
CA CYS A 47 -19.72 32.07 36.29
C CYS A 47 -19.67 32.14 37.80
N GLU A 48 -20.78 31.90 38.48
CA GLU A 48 -20.89 31.96 39.94
C GLU A 48 -19.96 30.94 40.61
N PHE A 49 -19.87 29.72 40.12
CA PHE A 49 -18.98 28.70 40.63
C PHE A 49 -17.51 29.08 40.46
N VAL A 50 -17.12 29.63 39.30
CA VAL A 50 -15.74 30.00 39.04
C VAL A 50 -15.33 31.20 39.92
N GLU A 51 -16.22 32.19 40.09
CA GLU A 51 -16.00 33.33 40.99
C GLU A 51 -15.86 32.90 42.44
N GLU A 52 -16.80 32.08 42.97
CA GLU A 52 -16.75 31.53 44.33
C GLU A 52 -15.44 30.77 44.56
N LYS A 53 -15.07 29.85 43.66
CA LYS A 53 -13.86 29.05 43.83
C LYS A 53 -12.57 29.85 43.67
N ALA A 54 -12.56 30.92 42.86
CA ALA A 54 -11.43 31.83 42.77
C ALA A 54 -11.26 32.65 44.05
N GLU A 55 -12.37 33.14 44.65
CA GLU A 55 -12.36 33.86 45.95
C GLU A 55 -11.94 32.94 47.11
N ASP A 56 -12.36 31.65 47.10
CA ASP A 56 -12.00 30.64 48.10
C ASP A 56 -10.48 30.38 48.19
N LEU A 57 -9.72 30.63 47.11
CA LEU A 57 -8.27 30.47 47.11
C LEU A 57 -7.57 31.45 48.03
N ASP A 58 -8.19 32.63 48.25
CA ASP A 58 -7.66 33.75 49.06
C ASP A 58 -6.22 34.19 48.66
N GLU A 59 -5.90 34.08 47.36
CA GLU A 59 -4.61 34.40 46.74
C GLU A 59 -4.74 35.58 45.78
N ALA A 60 -3.86 36.61 45.95
CA ALA A 60 -3.84 37.78 45.06
C ALA A 60 -3.34 37.46 43.63
N GLU A 61 -2.56 36.42 43.49
CA GLU A 61 -1.98 35.95 42.21
C GLU A 61 -2.26 34.46 42.02
N VAL A 62 -3.11 34.14 41.09
CA VAL A 62 -3.53 32.75 40.81
C VAL A 62 -2.93 32.28 39.48
N PRO A 63 -2.16 31.19 39.46
CA PRO A 63 -1.64 30.60 38.22
C PRO A 63 -2.75 30.22 37.27
N ILE A 64 -2.56 30.48 35.97
CA ILE A 64 -3.55 30.12 34.91
C ILE A 64 -3.90 28.63 34.94
N ALA A 65 -2.97 27.76 35.35
CA ALA A 65 -3.24 26.31 35.44
C ALA A 65 -4.29 26.00 36.53
N GLN A 66 -4.25 26.72 37.66
CA GLN A 66 -5.20 26.59 38.77
C GLN A 66 -6.59 27.10 38.33
N MET A 67 -6.63 28.25 37.64
CA MET A 67 -7.87 28.76 37.04
C MET A 67 -8.50 27.77 36.06
N HIS A 68 -7.70 27.12 35.23
CA HIS A 68 -8.21 26.09 34.32
C HIS A 68 -8.84 24.90 35.07
N ASN A 69 -8.27 24.48 36.20
CA ASN A 69 -8.84 23.37 36.99
C ASN A 69 -10.18 23.76 37.61
N ILE A 70 -10.32 25.03 38.06
CA ILE A 70 -11.60 25.53 38.59
C ILE A 70 -12.67 25.55 37.51
N VAL A 71 -12.34 26.07 36.31
CA VAL A 71 -13.27 26.07 35.15
C VAL A 71 -13.67 24.68 34.72
N GLU A 72 -12.72 23.77 34.70
CA GLU A 72 -12.98 22.36 34.41
C GLU A 72 -13.92 21.71 35.42
N GLY A 73 -13.70 21.98 36.71
CA GLY A 73 -14.60 21.51 37.79
C GLY A 73 -16.03 22.06 37.68
N ALA A 74 -16.21 23.30 37.20
CA ALA A 74 -17.54 23.83 36.88
C ALA A 74 -18.18 23.10 35.71
N LEU A 75 -17.43 22.86 34.65
CA LEU A 75 -17.90 22.16 33.44
C LEU A 75 -18.27 20.70 33.71
N GLU A 76 -17.48 19.96 34.50
CA GLU A 76 -17.78 18.58 34.85
C GLU A 76 -19.15 18.46 35.55
N ARG A 77 -19.57 19.47 36.31
CA ARG A 77 -20.87 19.51 37.00
C ARG A 77 -22.04 19.83 36.06
N VAL A 78 -21.76 20.64 35.02
CA VAL A 78 -22.81 21.11 34.09
C VAL A 78 -22.90 20.16 32.89
N ASN A 79 -21.77 19.86 32.25
CA ASN A 79 -21.71 18.97 31.07
C ASN A 79 -20.31 18.36 30.89
N PRO A 80 -20.13 17.06 31.20
CA PRO A 80 -18.85 16.35 31.10
C PRO A 80 -18.27 16.34 29.68
N VAL A 81 -19.11 16.37 28.63
CA VAL A 81 -18.65 16.39 27.24
C VAL A 81 -17.97 17.73 26.90
N VAL A 82 -18.51 18.83 27.42
CA VAL A 82 -17.88 20.14 27.25
C VAL A 82 -16.64 20.26 28.13
N ALA A 83 -16.64 19.70 29.33
CA ALA A 83 -15.45 19.63 30.21
C ALA A 83 -14.30 18.91 29.49
N LYS A 84 -14.59 17.77 28.85
CA LYS A 84 -13.62 17.05 28.01
C LYS A 84 -13.12 17.91 26.85
N SER A 85 -14.01 18.56 26.10
CA SER A 85 -13.64 19.47 24.99
C SER A 85 -12.75 20.62 25.45
N TYR A 86 -12.99 21.17 26.65
CA TYR A 86 -12.20 22.24 27.26
C TYR A 86 -10.81 21.75 27.65
N ARG A 87 -10.72 20.59 28.29
CA ARG A 87 -9.46 19.92 28.69
C ARG A 87 -8.62 19.56 27.49
N ASP A 88 -9.21 18.95 26.48
CA ASP A 88 -8.54 18.54 25.25
C ASP A 88 -7.95 19.74 24.51
N TYR A 89 -8.66 20.87 24.46
CA TYR A 89 -8.14 22.09 23.85
C TYR A 89 -7.03 22.77 24.68
N ARG A 90 -7.10 22.69 26.00
CA ARG A 90 -6.03 23.18 26.88
C ARG A 90 -4.74 22.37 26.70
N ASN A 91 -4.86 21.07 26.69
CA ASN A 91 -3.74 20.16 26.54
C ASN A 91 -3.18 20.18 25.10
N TYR A 92 -4.03 20.47 24.13
CA TYR A 92 -3.68 20.58 22.72
C TYR A 92 -2.44 21.44 22.44
N LYS A 93 -2.34 22.62 23.06
CA LYS A 93 -1.17 23.49 22.85
C LYS A 93 0.12 22.86 23.38
N GLN A 94 0.08 22.22 24.52
CA GLN A 94 1.26 21.57 25.11
C GLN A 94 1.67 20.34 24.31
N ASP A 95 0.71 19.51 23.95
CA ASP A 95 0.92 18.32 23.12
C ASP A 95 1.37 18.70 21.70
N PHE A 96 0.88 19.81 21.15
CA PHE A 96 1.29 20.31 19.84
C PHE A 96 2.74 20.78 19.83
N VAL A 97 3.18 21.49 20.87
CA VAL A 97 4.59 21.90 21.02
C VAL A 97 5.49 20.66 21.14
N GLN A 98 5.10 19.68 21.95
CA GLN A 98 5.85 18.42 22.07
C GLN A 98 5.92 17.67 20.73
N MET A 99 4.81 17.59 20.00
CA MET A 99 4.76 16.98 18.66
C MET A 99 5.71 17.68 17.68
N LEU A 100 5.72 19.02 17.67
CA LEU A 100 6.63 19.79 16.82
C LEU A 100 8.10 19.59 17.20
N ASP A 101 8.41 19.46 18.48
CA ASP A 101 9.78 19.18 18.95
C ASP A 101 10.25 17.79 18.52
N GLU A 102 9.38 16.78 18.57
CA GLU A 102 9.65 15.44 18.06
C GLU A 102 9.87 15.45 16.54
N VAL A 103 9.01 16.13 15.78
CA VAL A 103 9.16 16.31 14.33
C VAL A 103 10.47 17.04 14.01
N TYR A 104 10.82 18.09 14.77
CA TYR A 104 12.07 18.82 14.58
C TYR A 104 13.31 17.92 14.79
N LYS A 105 13.36 17.13 15.87
CA LYS A 105 14.46 16.20 16.15
C LYS A 105 14.64 15.16 15.04
N LYS A 106 13.53 14.58 14.57
CA LYS A 106 13.56 13.64 13.43
C LYS A 106 13.99 14.33 12.14
N SER A 107 13.50 15.53 11.88
CA SER A 107 13.90 16.30 10.69
C SER A 107 15.41 16.57 10.67
N GLN A 108 16.02 16.86 11.80
CA GLN A 108 17.47 17.01 11.89
C GLN A 108 18.20 15.69 11.53
N SER A 109 17.73 14.56 12.04
CA SER A 109 18.31 13.25 11.68
C SER A 109 18.18 12.96 10.18
N ILE A 110 17.02 13.19 9.58
CA ILE A 110 16.78 12.97 8.13
C ILE A 110 17.69 13.88 7.29
N MET A 111 17.83 15.16 7.66
CA MET A 111 18.65 16.11 6.90
C MET A 111 20.14 15.73 6.87
N TYR A 112 20.68 15.20 7.97
CA TYR A 112 22.11 14.94 8.10
C TYR A 112 22.50 13.48 7.83
N ILE A 113 21.68 12.52 8.24
CA ILE A 113 21.99 11.09 8.17
C ILE A 113 21.25 10.44 6.99
N GLY A 114 20.04 10.93 6.66
CA GLY A 114 19.11 10.29 5.73
C GLY A 114 18.29 9.19 6.41
N ASP A 115 17.46 8.55 5.62
CA ASP A 115 16.63 7.41 6.02
C ASP A 115 16.80 6.29 5.00
N LYS A 116 17.19 5.11 5.47
CA LYS A 116 17.40 3.92 4.63
C LYS A 116 16.26 2.91 4.77
N GLU A 117 15.16 3.28 5.41
CA GLU A 117 14.06 2.34 5.69
C GLU A 117 13.28 1.92 4.46
N ASN A 118 13.41 2.63 3.34
CA ASN A 118 12.61 2.35 2.14
C ASN A 118 13.49 2.10 0.91
N SER A 119 13.34 0.94 0.29
CA SER A 119 14.14 0.51 -0.87
C SER A 119 13.88 1.33 -2.14
N ASN A 120 12.75 2.03 -2.24
CA ASN A 120 12.39 2.88 -3.38
C ASN A 120 12.72 4.36 -3.18
N THR A 121 13.52 4.71 -2.17
CA THR A 121 13.96 6.08 -1.90
C THR A 121 15.48 6.21 -1.97
N ASP A 122 15.95 7.33 -2.54
CA ASP A 122 17.34 7.75 -2.43
C ASP A 122 17.43 8.89 -1.40
N SER A 123 17.77 8.54 -0.18
CA SER A 123 17.79 9.47 0.95
C SER A 123 18.85 10.60 0.83
N ALA A 124 19.73 10.53 -0.15
CA ALA A 124 20.71 11.60 -0.43
C ALA A 124 20.03 12.79 -1.15
N LEU A 125 18.99 12.56 -1.93
CA LEU A 125 18.33 13.58 -2.72
C LEU A 125 17.54 14.58 -1.87
N VAL A 126 17.57 15.85 -2.24
CA VAL A 126 16.85 16.94 -1.54
C VAL A 126 15.33 16.72 -1.57
N SER A 127 14.79 16.29 -2.71
CA SER A 127 13.36 15.96 -2.85
C SER A 127 12.93 14.86 -1.89
N THR A 128 13.73 13.80 -1.78
CA THR A 128 13.48 12.68 -0.85
C THR A 128 13.52 13.15 0.62
N LYS A 129 14.53 13.95 0.99
CA LYS A 129 14.61 14.50 2.36
C LYS A 129 13.42 15.36 2.73
N ARG A 130 12.94 16.21 1.82
CA ARG A 130 11.72 17.01 2.01
C ARG A 130 10.50 16.13 2.23
N SER A 131 10.35 15.11 1.41
CA SER A 131 9.23 14.16 1.50
C SER A 131 9.24 13.40 2.83
N LEU A 132 10.39 12.90 3.26
CA LEU A 132 10.54 12.20 4.54
C LEU A 132 10.17 13.09 5.74
N ILE A 133 10.60 14.37 5.75
CA ILE A 133 10.22 15.32 6.79
C ILE A 133 8.70 15.57 6.78
N PHE A 134 8.11 15.75 5.60
CA PHE A 134 6.67 15.94 5.45
C PHE A 134 5.88 14.71 5.93
N ASN A 135 6.39 13.50 5.63
CA ASN A 135 5.80 12.26 6.09
C ASN A 135 5.80 12.15 7.63
N GLU A 136 6.89 12.54 8.31
CA GLU A 136 6.93 12.55 9.78
C GLU A 136 5.93 13.54 10.38
N LEU A 137 5.78 14.72 9.77
CA LEU A 137 4.74 15.67 10.17
C LEU A 137 3.33 15.09 10.00
N ASN A 138 3.04 14.54 8.83
CA ASN A 138 1.73 13.94 8.55
C ASN A 138 1.41 12.76 9.47
N LYS A 139 2.40 11.89 9.74
CA LYS A 139 2.26 10.79 10.69
C LYS A 139 1.90 11.29 12.09
N SER A 140 2.58 12.32 12.56
CA SER A 140 2.32 12.94 13.87
C SER A 140 0.93 13.57 13.92
N LEU A 141 0.50 14.24 12.85
CA LEU A 141 -0.85 14.80 12.74
C LEU A 141 -1.92 13.68 12.69
N TYR A 142 -1.67 12.60 11.95
CA TYR A 142 -2.59 11.46 11.91
C TYR A 142 -2.77 10.83 13.30
N GLN A 143 -1.68 10.57 14.01
CA GLN A 143 -1.71 10.03 15.38
C GLN A 143 -2.49 10.93 16.33
N LYS A 144 -2.33 12.23 16.19
CA LYS A 144 -2.97 13.20 17.10
C LYS A 144 -4.46 13.43 16.84
N PHE A 145 -4.86 13.48 15.57
CA PHE A 145 -6.21 13.95 15.20
C PHE A 145 -7.12 12.86 14.62
N PHE A 146 -6.55 11.74 14.16
CA PHE A 146 -7.29 10.72 13.44
C PHE A 146 -7.28 9.35 14.13
N MET A 147 -6.56 9.19 15.23
CA MET A 147 -6.53 7.97 16.03
C MET A 147 -7.17 8.16 17.38
N THR A 148 -7.83 7.12 17.88
CA THR A 148 -8.25 7.05 19.27
C THR A 148 -7.06 6.71 20.17
N VAL A 149 -7.22 6.92 21.48
CA VAL A 149 -6.19 6.57 22.48
C VAL A 149 -5.89 5.06 22.44
N GLU A 150 -6.93 4.24 22.29
CA GLU A 150 -6.79 2.78 22.20
C GLU A 150 -5.99 2.34 20.98
N GLU A 151 -6.29 2.91 19.80
CA GLU A 151 -5.57 2.62 18.55
C GLU A 151 -4.11 3.04 18.63
N LEU A 152 -3.86 4.24 19.16
CA LEU A 152 -2.50 4.73 19.34
C LEU A 152 -1.71 3.85 20.30
N GLN A 153 -2.34 3.42 21.41
CA GLN A 153 -1.72 2.51 22.37
C GLN A 153 -1.45 1.15 21.76
N ALA A 154 -2.40 0.58 21.00
CA ALA A 154 -2.22 -0.70 20.31
C ALA A 154 -1.07 -0.66 19.31
N CYS A 155 -0.89 0.46 18.59
CA CYS A 155 0.24 0.67 17.69
C CYS A 155 1.57 0.82 18.44
N ARG A 156 1.61 1.60 19.53
CA ARG A 156 2.81 1.81 20.35
C ARG A 156 3.27 0.54 21.05
N ASP A 157 2.33 -0.24 21.55
CA ASP A 157 2.59 -1.53 22.17
C ASP A 157 3.01 -2.61 21.15
N GLY A 158 2.65 -2.44 19.87
CA GLY A 158 3.01 -3.33 18.78
C GLY A 158 2.03 -4.48 18.53
N TYR A 159 0.77 -4.36 18.95
CA TYR A 159 -0.27 -5.34 18.63
C TYR A 159 -0.80 -5.18 17.22
N ILE A 160 -0.89 -3.94 16.74
CA ILE A 160 -1.26 -3.61 15.37
C ILE A 160 -0.26 -2.64 14.74
N TYR A 161 -0.19 -2.63 13.42
CA TYR A 161 0.62 -1.68 12.66
C TYR A 161 -0.18 -1.10 11.50
N ILE A 162 -0.31 0.23 11.47
CA ILE A 162 -0.96 0.95 10.38
C ILE A 162 0.12 1.28 9.34
N HIS A 163 0.04 0.61 8.17
CA HIS A 163 0.96 0.88 7.07
C HIS A 163 0.73 2.28 6.49
N ASP A 164 1.82 2.92 6.08
CA ASP A 164 1.82 4.22 5.39
C ASP A 164 0.96 5.29 6.09
N MET A 165 1.07 5.33 7.42
CA MET A 165 0.26 6.20 8.28
C MET A 165 0.31 7.67 7.87
N SER A 166 1.43 8.15 7.32
CA SER A 166 1.63 9.52 6.85
C SER A 166 0.74 9.91 5.66
N ALA A 167 0.32 8.94 4.86
CA ALA A 167 -0.45 9.17 3.63
C ALA A 167 -1.91 8.70 3.72
N ARG A 168 -2.27 7.95 4.77
CA ARG A 168 -3.55 7.26 4.89
C ARG A 168 -4.78 8.17 4.97
N ARG A 169 -4.59 9.43 5.31
CA ARG A 169 -5.68 10.39 5.49
C ARG A 169 -6.30 10.87 4.18
N ASP A 170 -5.51 11.01 3.14
CA ASP A 170 -5.84 11.81 1.96
C ASP A 170 -5.46 11.18 0.62
N THR A 171 -5.00 9.93 0.60
CA THR A 171 -4.65 9.27 -0.66
C THR A 171 -4.95 7.76 -0.62
N MET A 172 -5.06 7.16 -1.82
CA MET A 172 -5.22 5.72 -2.00
C MET A 172 -3.90 4.99 -1.84
N ASN A 173 -3.97 3.68 -1.56
CA ASN A 173 -2.78 2.85 -1.47
C ASN A 173 -2.38 2.31 -2.86
N CYS A 174 -2.89 1.16 -3.25
CA CYS A 174 -2.53 0.49 -4.50
C CYS A 174 -3.72 0.46 -5.47
N CYS A 175 -3.44 0.37 -6.78
CA CYS A 175 -4.50 0.30 -7.78
C CYS A 175 -4.16 -0.59 -8.98
N LEU A 176 -5.22 -0.99 -9.70
CA LEU A 176 -5.19 -1.46 -11.08
C LEU A 176 -5.73 -0.34 -11.95
N PHE A 177 -4.86 0.44 -12.56
CA PHE A 177 -5.25 1.65 -13.28
C PHE A 177 -5.70 1.36 -14.71
N ASP A 178 -6.83 1.90 -15.12
CA ASP A 178 -7.35 1.73 -16.48
C ASP A 178 -6.77 2.79 -17.43
N VAL A 179 -5.64 2.47 -18.03
CA VAL A 179 -4.99 3.34 -19.02
C VAL A 179 -5.80 3.43 -20.30
N ASN A 180 -6.51 2.35 -20.70
CA ASN A 180 -7.30 2.35 -21.93
C ASN A 180 -8.44 3.34 -21.85
N GLU A 181 -9.15 3.38 -20.71
CA GLU A 181 -10.25 4.32 -20.52
C GLU A 181 -9.76 5.77 -20.59
N VAL A 182 -8.64 6.09 -19.93
CA VAL A 182 -8.05 7.43 -19.97
C VAL A 182 -7.62 7.85 -21.39
N LEU A 183 -7.03 6.95 -22.17
CA LEU A 183 -6.58 7.24 -23.53
C LEU A 183 -7.71 7.42 -24.53
N SER A 184 -8.87 6.78 -24.27
CA SER A 184 -9.98 6.72 -25.23
C SER A 184 -10.56 8.10 -25.53
N GLY A 185 -10.39 8.57 -26.75
CA GLY A 185 -10.90 9.86 -27.22
C GLY A 185 -10.10 11.09 -26.76
N GLY A 186 -9.03 10.90 -26.00
CA GLY A 186 -8.22 11.96 -25.39
C GLY A 186 -8.69 12.35 -23.99
N PHE A 187 -7.87 13.12 -23.26
CA PHE A 187 -8.08 13.47 -21.85
C PHE A 187 -7.39 14.80 -21.50
N GLU A 188 -7.77 15.38 -20.35
CA GLU A 188 -7.14 16.57 -19.81
C GLU A 188 -6.14 16.23 -18.69
N MET A 189 -4.93 16.75 -18.78
CA MET A 189 -3.92 16.63 -17.72
C MET A 189 -3.12 17.93 -17.61
N GLY A 190 -3.05 18.51 -16.42
CA GLY A 190 -2.28 19.73 -16.16
C GLY A 190 -2.76 20.95 -16.98
N ASN A 191 -4.06 21.10 -17.20
CA ASN A 191 -4.70 22.13 -18.04
C ASN A 191 -4.31 22.05 -19.53
N ILE A 192 -3.90 20.88 -20.01
CA ILE A 192 -3.56 20.62 -21.40
C ILE A 192 -4.38 19.42 -21.86
N TRP A 193 -4.98 19.55 -23.05
CA TRP A 193 -5.66 18.44 -23.70
C TRP A 193 -4.66 17.54 -24.41
N TYR A 194 -4.68 16.27 -24.07
CA TYR A 194 -3.93 15.20 -24.73
C TYR A 194 -4.85 14.48 -25.73
N ASN A 195 -4.49 14.50 -26.99
CA ASN A 195 -5.19 13.70 -27.98
C ASN A 195 -4.79 12.23 -27.86
N GLU A 196 -5.70 11.34 -28.22
CA GLU A 196 -5.39 9.92 -28.32
C GLU A 196 -4.18 9.68 -29.25
N PRO A 197 -3.16 8.88 -28.85
CA PRO A 197 -1.99 8.61 -29.67
C PRO A 197 -2.32 7.98 -31.01
N LYS A 198 -1.59 8.39 -32.05
CA LYS A 198 -1.74 7.85 -33.43
C LYS A 198 -0.59 6.92 -33.83
N THR A 199 0.46 6.83 -33.02
CA THR A 199 1.65 6.04 -33.26
C THR A 199 2.14 5.44 -31.94
N LEU A 200 2.96 4.39 -32.04
CA LEU A 200 3.47 3.65 -30.90
C LEU A 200 4.41 4.49 -30.01
N ASP A 201 5.32 5.25 -30.63
CA ASP A 201 6.26 6.14 -29.94
C ASP A 201 5.52 7.18 -29.07
N VAL A 202 4.50 7.84 -29.63
CA VAL A 202 3.66 8.79 -28.89
C VAL A 202 2.85 8.07 -27.81
N ALA A 203 2.39 6.84 -28.05
CA ALA A 203 1.68 6.06 -27.02
C ALA A 203 2.58 5.77 -25.81
N PHE A 204 3.84 5.39 -26.02
CA PHE A 204 4.80 5.20 -24.93
C PHE A 204 5.01 6.48 -24.11
N ASP A 205 5.15 7.63 -24.77
CA ASP A 205 5.34 8.90 -24.07
C ASP A 205 4.10 9.29 -23.25
N VAL A 206 2.92 9.29 -23.87
CA VAL A 206 1.67 9.69 -23.22
C VAL A 206 1.31 8.74 -22.07
N ILE A 207 1.44 7.43 -22.25
CA ILE A 207 1.20 6.45 -21.17
C ILE A 207 2.21 6.67 -20.04
N GLY A 208 3.47 6.92 -20.34
CA GLY A 208 4.48 7.24 -19.35
C GLY A 208 4.11 8.47 -18.51
N ASP A 209 3.58 9.51 -19.13
CA ASP A 209 3.13 10.74 -18.47
C ASP A 209 1.89 10.49 -17.59
N ILE A 210 0.90 9.73 -18.09
CA ILE A 210 -0.28 9.31 -17.31
C ILE A 210 0.17 8.56 -16.05
N VAL A 211 1.03 7.55 -16.22
CA VAL A 211 1.50 6.69 -15.12
C VAL A 211 2.24 7.51 -14.06
N LEU A 212 3.17 8.38 -14.46
CA LEU A 212 3.92 9.21 -13.51
C LEU A 212 3.01 10.22 -12.80
N SER A 213 2.09 10.86 -13.52
CA SER A 213 1.18 11.84 -12.94
C SER A 213 0.21 11.18 -11.98
N ALA A 214 -0.48 10.11 -12.38
CA ALA A 214 -1.46 9.43 -11.53
C ALA A 214 -0.79 8.72 -10.33
N ALA A 215 0.35 8.05 -10.53
CA ALA A 215 1.09 7.39 -9.45
C ALA A 215 1.61 8.37 -8.40
N SER A 216 1.90 9.62 -8.77
CA SER A 216 2.34 10.65 -7.83
C SER A 216 1.24 11.11 -6.86
N GLN A 217 -0.03 10.80 -7.14
CA GLN A 217 -1.19 11.13 -6.30
C GLN A 217 -1.60 9.99 -5.35
N GLN A 218 -0.83 8.90 -5.29
CA GLN A 218 -1.03 7.79 -4.36
C GLN A 218 0.29 7.36 -3.73
N TYR A 219 0.27 6.52 -2.70
CA TYR A 219 1.50 6.14 -1.97
C TYR A 219 1.91 4.69 -2.15
N GLY A 220 1.03 3.82 -2.63
CA GLY A 220 1.32 2.40 -2.87
C GLY A 220 1.60 2.08 -4.33
N GLY A 221 1.49 0.81 -4.68
CA GLY A 221 1.78 0.31 -6.01
C GLY A 221 0.76 0.74 -7.07
N PHE A 222 1.25 1.07 -8.23
CA PHE A 222 0.48 1.46 -9.40
C PHE A 222 0.65 0.39 -10.48
N THR A 223 -0.40 -0.35 -10.79
CA THR A 223 -0.34 -1.43 -11.77
C THR A 223 -1.06 -1.06 -13.06
N VAL A 224 -0.37 -1.24 -14.19
CA VAL A 224 -0.92 -1.20 -15.54
C VAL A 224 -1.17 -2.65 -16.00
N PRO A 225 -2.44 -3.11 -16.01
CA PRO A 225 -2.76 -4.49 -16.38
C PRO A 225 -2.66 -4.72 -17.89
N SER A 226 -2.14 -5.87 -18.29
CA SER A 226 -2.11 -6.35 -19.70
C SER A 226 -1.58 -5.30 -20.69
N VAL A 227 -0.40 -4.77 -20.37
CA VAL A 227 0.23 -3.64 -21.10
C VAL A 227 0.43 -3.94 -22.59
N GLU A 228 0.66 -5.19 -22.95
CA GLU A 228 0.81 -5.64 -24.33
C GLU A 228 -0.46 -5.39 -25.16
N ASN A 229 -1.63 -5.55 -24.56
CA ASN A 229 -2.91 -5.30 -25.21
C ASN A 229 -3.22 -3.81 -25.35
N ILE A 230 -2.68 -2.98 -24.46
CA ILE A 230 -2.78 -1.51 -24.55
C ILE A 230 -1.92 -1.00 -25.72
N LEU A 231 -0.70 -1.52 -25.88
CA LEU A 231 0.25 -1.08 -26.90
C LEU A 231 -0.02 -1.63 -28.30
N ALA A 232 -0.59 -2.83 -28.41
CA ALA A 232 -0.77 -3.51 -29.69
C ALA A 232 -1.55 -2.68 -30.74
N PRO A 233 -2.65 -1.99 -30.43
CA PRO A 233 -3.35 -1.13 -31.40
C PRO A 233 -2.50 0.02 -31.94
N TYR A 234 -1.66 0.60 -31.11
CA TYR A 234 -0.76 1.70 -31.53
C TYR A 234 0.41 1.18 -32.37
N ALA A 235 0.90 -0.03 -32.08
CA ALA A 235 1.87 -0.71 -32.92
C ALA A 235 1.31 -1.02 -34.31
N GLU A 236 0.04 -1.45 -34.42
CA GLU A 236 -0.63 -1.67 -35.69
C GLU A 236 -0.77 -0.37 -36.49
N LYS A 237 -1.13 0.74 -35.83
CA LYS A 237 -1.20 2.09 -36.45
C LYS A 237 0.18 2.53 -36.98
N SER A 238 1.25 2.36 -36.20
CA SER A 238 2.63 2.66 -36.64
C SER A 238 3.04 1.78 -37.82
N TYR A 239 2.73 0.49 -37.76
CA TYR A 239 3.04 -0.44 -38.83
C TYR A 239 2.39 -0.05 -40.16
N GLY A 240 1.08 0.26 -40.14
CA GLY A 240 0.38 0.75 -41.32
C GLY A 240 1.00 2.00 -41.91
N LYS A 241 1.28 3.00 -41.05
CA LYS A 241 1.95 4.26 -41.45
C LYS A 241 3.33 4.05 -42.11
N TYR A 242 4.12 3.09 -41.58
CA TYR A 242 5.43 2.78 -42.17
C TYR A 242 5.29 2.07 -43.50
N ILE A 243 4.35 1.15 -43.68
CA ILE A 243 4.09 0.50 -44.97
C ILE A 243 3.74 1.54 -46.02
N GLU A 244 2.78 2.43 -45.75
CA GLU A 244 2.39 3.50 -46.68
C GLU A 244 3.61 4.37 -47.07
N LYS A 245 4.39 4.81 -46.07
CA LYS A 245 5.61 5.60 -46.32
C LYS A 245 6.60 4.89 -47.24
N TYR A 246 6.82 3.59 -47.04
CA TYR A 246 7.81 2.84 -47.86
C TYR A 246 7.31 2.53 -49.26
N ILE A 247 6.01 2.29 -49.42
CA ILE A 247 5.40 2.18 -50.77
C ILE A 247 5.50 3.51 -51.51
N ASP A 248 5.22 4.63 -50.87
CA ASP A 248 5.39 5.98 -51.47
C ASP A 248 6.84 6.30 -51.89
N LEU A 249 7.80 5.69 -51.19
CA LEU A 249 9.22 5.77 -51.56
C LEU A 249 9.64 4.81 -52.69
N GLY A 250 8.68 4.01 -53.20
CA GLY A 250 8.89 3.11 -54.35
C GLY A 250 9.35 1.70 -53.99
N LEU A 251 9.24 1.26 -52.74
CA LEU A 251 9.50 -0.12 -52.37
C LEU A 251 8.29 -1.00 -52.78
N ASP A 252 8.55 -2.25 -53.07
CA ASP A 252 7.47 -3.25 -53.22
C ASP A 252 6.82 -3.53 -51.84
N GLU A 253 5.59 -4.01 -51.86
CA GLU A 253 4.78 -4.21 -50.67
C GLU A 253 5.42 -5.16 -49.67
N GLU A 254 6.02 -6.27 -50.12
CA GLU A 254 6.64 -7.23 -49.23
C GLU A 254 7.87 -6.68 -48.51
N LYS A 255 8.69 -5.93 -49.23
CA LYS A 255 9.85 -5.24 -48.65
C LYS A 255 9.45 -4.11 -47.72
N ALA A 256 8.39 -3.36 -48.07
CA ALA A 256 7.80 -2.34 -47.18
C ALA A 256 7.31 -2.93 -45.89
N LYS A 257 6.61 -4.08 -45.88
CA LYS A 257 6.15 -4.80 -44.71
C LYS A 257 7.31 -5.28 -43.82
N GLU A 258 8.36 -5.84 -44.43
CA GLU A 258 9.54 -6.32 -43.69
C GLU A 258 10.24 -5.18 -42.96
N ILE A 259 10.47 -4.04 -43.61
CA ILE A 259 11.13 -2.89 -43.00
C ILE A 259 10.23 -2.27 -41.95
N ALA A 260 8.93 -2.09 -42.21
CA ALA A 260 7.97 -1.57 -41.25
C ALA A 260 7.88 -2.42 -39.99
N TRP A 261 7.95 -3.75 -40.12
CA TRP A 261 8.01 -4.64 -38.95
C TRP A 261 9.22 -4.38 -38.07
N ASN A 262 10.39 -4.24 -38.67
CA ASN A 262 11.64 -3.97 -37.97
C ASN A 262 11.62 -2.59 -37.29
N ASP A 263 11.01 -1.59 -37.93
CA ASP A 263 10.87 -0.25 -37.34
C ASP A 263 9.94 -0.24 -36.12
N VAL A 264 8.79 -0.92 -36.22
CA VAL A 264 7.87 -1.07 -35.05
C VAL A 264 8.54 -1.84 -33.93
N GLN A 265 9.29 -2.89 -34.23
CA GLN A 265 10.05 -3.63 -33.21
C GLN A 265 11.07 -2.72 -32.51
N ARG A 266 11.77 -1.87 -33.27
CA ARG A 266 12.72 -0.89 -32.73
C ARG A 266 12.03 0.17 -31.87
N GLU A 267 10.90 0.71 -32.31
CA GLU A 267 10.09 1.63 -31.51
C GLU A 267 9.65 0.98 -30.19
N MET A 268 9.21 -0.27 -30.24
CA MET A 268 8.82 -1.04 -29.06
C MET A 268 9.99 -1.20 -28.08
N GLU A 269 11.19 -1.54 -28.57
CA GLU A 269 12.40 -1.67 -27.75
C GLU A 269 12.79 -0.33 -27.10
N GLN A 270 12.79 0.75 -27.88
CA GLN A 270 13.10 2.09 -27.37
C GLN A 270 12.06 2.59 -26.38
N GLY A 271 10.80 2.29 -26.62
CA GLY A 271 9.70 2.64 -25.71
C GLY A 271 9.83 1.98 -24.33
N PHE A 272 10.05 0.69 -24.27
CA PHE A 272 10.28 -0.02 -23.00
C PHE A 272 11.56 0.42 -22.31
N GLN A 273 12.64 0.66 -23.04
CA GLN A 273 13.85 1.23 -22.48
C GLN A 273 13.59 2.62 -21.88
N GLY A 274 12.83 3.46 -22.55
CA GLY A 274 12.42 4.78 -22.07
C GLY A 274 11.60 4.68 -20.75
N TRP A 275 10.71 3.70 -20.64
CA TRP A 275 9.97 3.47 -19.41
C TRP A 275 10.87 2.97 -18.28
N GLU A 276 11.83 2.10 -18.55
CA GLU A 276 12.81 1.70 -17.52
C GLU A 276 13.60 2.90 -16.99
N TYR A 277 13.97 3.87 -17.85
CA TYR A 277 14.60 5.11 -17.38
C TYR A 277 13.64 5.98 -16.57
N LYS A 278 12.42 6.23 -17.07
CA LYS A 278 11.42 7.08 -16.41
C LYS A 278 11.06 6.55 -15.00
N PHE A 279 10.86 5.24 -14.85
CA PHE A 279 10.38 4.65 -13.61
C PHE A 279 11.47 4.32 -12.58
N ASN A 280 12.75 4.41 -12.97
CA ASN A 280 13.88 4.28 -12.05
C ASN A 280 14.59 5.63 -11.79
N SER A 281 13.87 6.74 -12.00
CA SER A 281 14.34 8.08 -11.72
C SER A 281 13.40 8.78 -10.75
N VAL A 282 13.95 9.51 -9.79
CA VAL A 282 13.17 10.44 -8.95
C VAL A 282 12.85 11.68 -9.79
N SER A 283 11.75 11.62 -10.51
CA SER A 283 11.36 12.66 -11.47
C SER A 283 10.37 13.69 -10.92
N SER A 284 9.90 13.51 -9.70
CA SER A 284 8.91 14.40 -9.07
C SER A 284 9.36 14.90 -7.70
N SER A 285 8.67 15.95 -7.21
CA SER A 285 8.86 16.47 -5.86
C SER A 285 8.44 15.50 -4.74
N ARG A 286 7.81 14.38 -5.08
CA ARG A 286 7.45 13.30 -4.16
C ARG A 286 8.69 12.67 -3.51
N GLY A 287 9.82 12.63 -4.22
CA GLY A 287 11.11 12.22 -3.67
C GLY A 287 11.33 10.71 -3.56
N ASP A 288 10.47 9.90 -4.16
CA ASP A 288 10.63 8.45 -4.32
C ASP A 288 10.53 8.01 -5.78
N TYR A 289 10.96 6.79 -6.06
CA TYR A 289 10.70 6.16 -7.34
C TYR A 289 9.23 5.72 -7.38
N PRO A 290 8.52 5.90 -8.51
CA PRO A 290 7.15 5.43 -8.62
C PRO A 290 7.12 3.89 -8.59
N PHE A 291 6.30 3.32 -7.70
CA PHE A 291 6.19 1.86 -7.53
C PHE A 291 5.27 1.27 -8.61
N ILE A 292 5.82 1.17 -9.85
CA ILE A 292 5.06 0.72 -11.02
C ILE A 292 5.17 -0.79 -11.19
N THR A 293 4.03 -1.41 -11.51
CA THR A 293 3.94 -2.82 -11.91
C THR A 293 3.25 -2.90 -13.27
N MET A 294 3.72 -3.77 -14.14
CA MET A 294 3.10 -4.06 -15.43
C MET A 294 2.87 -5.55 -15.55
N THR A 295 1.65 -5.93 -15.95
CA THR A 295 1.34 -7.33 -16.25
C THR A 295 1.26 -7.52 -17.76
N ALA A 296 1.68 -8.68 -18.25
CA ALA A 296 1.62 -9.07 -19.66
C ALA A 296 1.64 -10.59 -19.79
N GLY A 297 1.34 -11.10 -20.98
CA GLY A 297 1.51 -12.52 -21.31
C GLY A 297 0.37 -13.16 -22.07
N THR A 298 -0.85 -12.65 -21.97
CA THR A 298 -2.04 -13.29 -22.58
C THR A 298 -2.40 -12.77 -23.97
N GLY A 299 -1.73 -11.72 -24.44
CA GLY A 299 -2.02 -11.13 -25.74
C GLY A 299 -1.57 -12.01 -26.91
N THR A 300 -2.52 -12.46 -27.74
CA THR A 300 -2.27 -13.37 -28.88
C THR A 300 -2.01 -12.66 -30.21
N SER A 301 -2.37 -11.37 -30.32
CA SER A 301 -2.09 -10.63 -31.56
C SER A 301 -0.58 -10.51 -31.81
N ARG A 302 -0.18 -10.38 -33.05
CA ARG A 302 1.23 -10.30 -33.46
C ARG A 302 2.00 -9.18 -32.72
N PHE A 303 1.37 -8.02 -32.49
CA PHE A 303 2.01 -6.92 -31.79
C PHE A 303 1.92 -7.04 -30.27
N ALA A 304 0.92 -7.73 -29.72
CA ALA A 304 0.90 -8.06 -28.30
C ALA A 304 2.01 -9.08 -27.95
N LYS A 305 2.22 -10.11 -28.79
CA LYS A 305 3.38 -11.01 -28.66
C LYS A 305 4.70 -10.24 -28.74
N MET A 306 4.84 -9.38 -29.75
CA MET A 306 6.03 -8.53 -29.90
C MET A 306 6.27 -7.69 -28.65
N ALA A 307 5.23 -7.04 -28.10
CA ALA A 307 5.33 -6.21 -26.91
C ALA A 307 5.83 -6.99 -25.70
N THR A 308 5.20 -8.16 -25.41
CA THR A 308 5.61 -9.00 -24.27
C THR A 308 7.06 -9.48 -24.40
N ILE A 309 7.44 -10.03 -25.55
CA ILE A 309 8.80 -10.53 -25.80
C ILE A 309 9.82 -9.38 -25.74
N THR A 310 9.51 -8.23 -26.32
CA THR A 310 10.41 -7.07 -26.31
C THR A 310 10.60 -6.52 -24.89
N MET A 311 9.52 -6.39 -24.10
CA MET A 311 9.59 -5.96 -22.72
C MET A 311 10.52 -6.88 -21.88
N LEU A 312 10.38 -8.18 -22.02
CA LEU A 312 11.22 -9.17 -21.34
C LEU A 312 12.68 -9.08 -21.79
N ASN A 313 12.93 -8.89 -23.10
CA ASN A 313 14.27 -8.76 -23.65
C ASN A 313 14.97 -7.47 -23.22
N VAL A 314 14.24 -6.35 -23.12
CA VAL A 314 14.79 -5.08 -22.62
C VAL A 314 15.21 -5.25 -21.15
N ARG A 315 14.35 -5.86 -20.30
CA ARG A 315 14.70 -6.17 -18.92
C ARG A 315 15.93 -7.08 -18.82
N LYS A 316 16.00 -8.13 -19.63
CA LYS A 316 17.13 -9.06 -19.66
C LYS A 316 18.45 -8.39 -20.07
N LYS A 317 18.40 -7.45 -21.03
CA LYS A 317 19.59 -6.67 -21.44
C LYS A 317 20.10 -5.74 -20.33
N GLY A 318 19.21 -5.29 -19.43
CA GLY A 318 19.53 -4.35 -18.38
C GLY A 318 19.89 -2.95 -18.88
N GLN A 319 20.08 -2.02 -17.94
CA GLN A 319 20.43 -0.63 -18.19
C GLN A 319 21.77 -0.28 -17.56
N GLY A 320 22.51 0.65 -18.17
CA GLY A 320 23.80 1.09 -17.68
C GLY A 320 24.82 1.33 -18.78
N LYS A 321 26.07 1.60 -18.41
CA LYS A 321 27.18 1.75 -19.35
C LYS A 321 27.49 0.41 -20.00
N GLU A 322 28.03 0.45 -21.19
CA GLU A 322 28.49 -0.77 -21.87
C GLU A 322 29.49 -1.54 -20.99
N GLY A 323 29.32 -2.85 -20.87
CA GLY A 323 30.10 -3.68 -19.95
C GLY A 323 29.66 -3.64 -18.48
N HIS A 324 28.73 -2.75 -18.11
CA HIS A 324 28.22 -2.61 -16.71
C HIS A 324 26.68 -2.46 -16.69
N LYS A 325 26.01 -3.20 -17.54
CA LYS A 325 24.54 -3.21 -17.57
C LYS A 325 24.00 -4.11 -16.47
N LYS A 326 22.95 -3.64 -15.77
CA LYS A 326 22.27 -4.38 -14.72
C LYS A 326 20.74 -4.28 -14.88
N PRO A 327 19.99 -5.29 -14.42
CA PRO A 327 18.54 -5.19 -14.36
C PRO A 327 18.11 -4.02 -13.49
N VAL A 328 17.05 -3.34 -13.91
CA VAL A 328 16.44 -2.25 -13.14
C VAL A 328 15.31 -2.77 -12.26
N LEU A 329 14.95 -2.00 -11.23
CA LEU A 329 13.92 -2.39 -10.28
C LEU A 329 12.51 -2.24 -10.86
N PHE A 330 12.23 -1.11 -11.52
CA PHE A 330 10.91 -0.77 -12.04
C PHE A 330 10.87 -0.67 -13.58
N PRO A 331 9.69 -0.94 -14.19
CA PRO A 331 8.48 -1.50 -13.57
C PRO A 331 8.71 -2.94 -13.09
N LYS A 332 8.04 -3.36 -12.01
CA LYS A 332 7.90 -4.78 -11.72
C LYS A 332 7.16 -5.46 -12.88
N LEU A 333 7.67 -6.59 -13.33
CA LEU A 333 7.04 -7.35 -14.40
C LEU A 333 6.34 -8.57 -13.83
N VAL A 334 5.08 -8.79 -14.24
CA VAL A 334 4.29 -9.95 -13.86
C VAL A 334 3.82 -10.66 -15.13
N PHE A 335 4.18 -11.91 -15.26
CA PHE A 335 3.75 -12.77 -16.37
C PHE A 335 2.41 -13.44 -16.03
N LEU A 336 1.41 -13.20 -16.86
CA LEU A 336 0.08 -13.80 -16.74
C LEU A 336 0.10 -15.16 -17.46
N TYR A 337 0.17 -16.24 -16.68
CA TYR A 337 0.30 -17.59 -17.23
C TYR A 337 -1.04 -18.28 -17.41
N ASP A 338 -1.33 -18.68 -18.64
CA ASP A 338 -2.46 -19.54 -19.01
C ASP A 338 -1.92 -20.82 -19.68
N GLU A 339 -2.19 -21.98 -19.09
CA GLU A 339 -1.73 -23.28 -19.62
C GLU A 339 -2.20 -23.55 -21.05
N ASN A 340 -3.39 -23.02 -21.40
CA ASN A 340 -3.95 -23.19 -22.75
C ASN A 340 -3.24 -22.36 -23.82
N LEU A 341 -2.53 -21.29 -23.39
CA LEU A 341 -1.75 -20.41 -24.27
C LEU A 341 -0.24 -20.72 -24.21
N HIS A 342 0.28 -21.03 -23.03
CA HIS A 342 1.72 -21.12 -22.75
C HIS A 342 2.23 -22.55 -22.54
N GLY A 343 1.33 -23.53 -22.49
CA GLY A 343 1.69 -24.95 -22.37
C GLY A 343 2.52 -25.46 -23.56
N PRO A 344 3.12 -26.64 -23.45
CA PRO A 344 3.91 -27.23 -24.54
C PRO A 344 3.12 -27.34 -25.82
N GLY A 345 3.65 -26.83 -26.92
CA GLY A 345 3.03 -26.82 -28.25
C GLY A 345 1.87 -25.82 -28.41
N LYS A 346 1.67 -24.91 -27.48
CA LYS A 346 0.63 -23.87 -27.53
C LYS A 346 1.10 -22.61 -28.24
N GLU A 347 0.13 -21.76 -28.61
CA GLU A 347 0.34 -20.54 -29.43
C GLU A 347 1.37 -19.54 -28.85
N LEU A 348 1.44 -19.42 -27.52
CA LEU A 348 2.33 -18.50 -26.83
C LEU A 348 3.46 -19.21 -26.04
N GLU A 349 3.83 -20.43 -26.44
CA GLU A 349 4.95 -21.14 -25.81
C GLU A 349 6.26 -20.35 -25.93
N ASP A 350 6.49 -19.69 -27.07
CA ASP A 350 7.65 -18.84 -27.30
C ASP A 350 7.69 -17.61 -26.37
N VAL A 351 6.53 -17.05 -26.05
CA VAL A 351 6.40 -15.95 -25.07
C VAL A 351 6.74 -16.44 -23.67
N PHE A 352 6.26 -17.62 -23.29
CA PHE A 352 6.62 -18.26 -22.02
C PHE A 352 8.13 -18.52 -21.93
N GLU A 353 8.74 -19.05 -22.97
CA GLU A 353 10.18 -19.30 -23.00
C GLU A 353 11.00 -18.01 -22.88
N ALA A 354 10.56 -16.91 -23.49
CA ALA A 354 11.18 -15.60 -23.31
C ALA A 354 11.08 -15.13 -21.84
N GLY A 355 9.97 -15.42 -21.17
CA GLY A 355 9.79 -15.16 -19.75
C GLY A 355 10.74 -15.98 -18.86
N ILE A 356 10.88 -17.28 -19.13
CA ILE A 356 11.83 -18.16 -18.42
C ILE A 356 13.27 -17.70 -18.63
N GLU A 357 13.63 -17.33 -19.84
CA GLU A 357 14.94 -16.77 -20.17
C GLU A 357 15.22 -15.48 -19.37
N CYS A 358 14.24 -14.59 -19.27
CA CYS A 358 14.35 -13.36 -18.49
C CYS A 358 14.46 -13.65 -16.99
N SER A 359 13.61 -14.53 -16.44
CA SER A 359 13.66 -14.90 -15.00
C SER A 359 14.99 -15.55 -14.63
N SER A 360 15.59 -16.32 -15.53
CA SER A 360 16.88 -16.98 -15.29
C SER A 360 18.08 -16.00 -15.20
N ARG A 361 17.88 -14.72 -15.54
CA ARG A 361 18.93 -13.70 -15.57
C ARG A 361 18.66 -12.52 -14.63
N THR A 362 17.39 -12.24 -14.34
CA THR A 362 17.00 -10.97 -13.71
C THR A 362 16.08 -11.15 -12.51
N MET A 363 15.66 -12.36 -12.18
CA MET A 363 14.63 -12.69 -11.20
C MET A 363 13.21 -12.14 -11.58
N TYR A 364 13.04 -11.58 -12.77
CA TYR A 364 11.78 -11.12 -13.33
C TYR A 364 11.48 -11.85 -14.64
N PRO A 365 10.21 -12.01 -15.03
CA PRO A 365 8.98 -11.59 -14.32
C PRO A 365 8.65 -12.46 -13.11
N ASP A 366 7.81 -11.94 -12.18
CA ASP A 366 7.04 -12.77 -11.28
C ASP A 366 5.91 -13.46 -12.09
N TRP A 367 5.45 -14.63 -11.65
CA TRP A 367 4.55 -15.50 -12.42
C TRP A 367 3.19 -15.62 -11.74
N LEU A 368 2.12 -15.23 -12.42
CA LEU A 368 0.74 -15.37 -11.92
C LEU A 368 -0.02 -16.45 -12.70
N SER A 369 -0.50 -17.45 -11.99
CA SER A 369 -1.32 -18.51 -12.59
C SER A 369 -2.75 -18.05 -12.85
N LEU A 370 -3.22 -18.20 -14.09
CA LEU A 370 -4.62 -17.96 -14.49
C LEU A 370 -5.42 -19.26 -14.66
N THR A 371 -4.76 -20.41 -14.73
CA THR A 371 -5.39 -21.71 -15.06
C THR A 371 -5.03 -22.83 -14.10
N GLY A 372 -4.35 -22.53 -13.00
CA GLY A 372 -4.07 -23.48 -11.93
C GLY A 372 -5.29 -23.69 -11.02
N GLU A 373 -5.02 -24.01 -9.77
CA GLU A 373 -6.05 -24.17 -8.74
C GLU A 373 -6.37 -22.83 -8.05
N GLY A 374 -7.57 -22.68 -7.49
CA GLY A 374 -7.97 -21.57 -6.66
C GLY A 374 -8.84 -20.50 -7.33
N TYR A 375 -9.26 -19.52 -6.53
CA TYR A 375 -10.31 -18.57 -6.94
C TYR A 375 -9.89 -17.63 -8.10
N ILE A 376 -8.61 -17.31 -8.26
CA ILE A 376 -8.11 -16.50 -9.38
C ILE A 376 -8.37 -17.24 -10.70
N ALA A 377 -8.06 -18.54 -10.73
CA ALA A 377 -8.32 -19.39 -11.89
C ALA A 377 -9.82 -19.58 -12.12
N ASP A 378 -10.61 -19.74 -11.07
CA ASP A 378 -12.06 -19.87 -11.18
C ASP A 378 -12.70 -18.60 -11.78
N MET A 379 -12.27 -17.40 -11.35
CA MET A 379 -12.72 -16.13 -11.93
C MET A 379 -12.31 -15.98 -13.38
N TYR A 380 -11.09 -16.35 -13.74
CA TYR A 380 -10.62 -16.32 -15.12
C TYR A 380 -11.41 -17.28 -15.99
N LYS A 381 -11.60 -18.53 -15.56
CA LYS A 381 -12.36 -19.57 -16.29
C LYS A 381 -13.83 -19.16 -16.48
N LYS A 382 -14.47 -18.62 -15.45
CA LYS A 382 -15.90 -18.30 -15.49
C LYS A 382 -16.20 -17.01 -16.24
N TYR A 383 -15.40 -15.98 -16.07
CA TYR A 383 -15.69 -14.62 -16.54
C TYR A 383 -14.67 -14.07 -17.54
N GLY A 384 -13.57 -14.77 -17.80
CA GLY A 384 -12.45 -14.24 -18.59
C GLY A 384 -11.77 -13.02 -17.93
N LYS A 385 -12.00 -12.80 -16.65
CA LYS A 385 -11.46 -11.63 -15.91
C LYS A 385 -10.22 -12.01 -15.14
N ILE A 386 -9.20 -11.18 -15.26
CA ILE A 386 -7.89 -11.37 -14.61
C ILE A 386 -7.85 -10.58 -13.31
N ILE A 387 -7.54 -11.25 -12.21
CA ILE A 387 -7.23 -10.61 -10.94
C ILE A 387 -5.72 -10.38 -10.90
N SER A 388 -5.28 -9.24 -11.41
CA SER A 388 -3.86 -8.85 -11.36
C SER A 388 -3.43 -8.42 -9.96
N PRO A 389 -2.15 -8.63 -9.58
CA PRO A 389 -1.63 -8.06 -8.35
C PRO A 389 -1.48 -6.54 -8.48
N MET A 390 -1.74 -5.83 -7.39
CA MET A 390 -1.45 -4.40 -7.25
C MET A 390 -0.09 -4.23 -6.57
N GLY A 391 0.81 -3.48 -7.20
CA GLY A 391 2.15 -3.29 -6.68
C GLY A 391 2.89 -4.61 -6.51
N CYS A 392 3.17 -5.01 -5.25
CA CYS A 392 3.95 -6.23 -5.01
C CYS A 392 3.10 -7.50 -5.00
N ARG A 393 2.00 -7.52 -4.25
CA ARG A 393 1.26 -8.75 -3.96
C ARG A 393 -0.19 -8.56 -3.50
N ALA A 394 -0.70 -7.33 -3.45
CA ALA A 394 -2.08 -7.07 -3.04
C ALA A 394 -3.07 -7.47 -4.14
N PHE A 395 -4.18 -8.08 -3.74
CA PHE A 395 -5.28 -8.44 -4.62
C PHE A 395 -6.58 -7.78 -4.16
N LEU A 396 -7.46 -7.47 -5.12
CA LEU A 396 -8.78 -6.92 -4.86
C LEU A 396 -9.78 -8.03 -4.53
N SER A 397 -10.66 -7.77 -3.57
CA SER A 397 -11.85 -8.60 -3.37
C SER A 397 -12.75 -8.52 -4.59
N PRO A 398 -13.46 -9.59 -4.99
CA PRO A 398 -14.46 -9.53 -6.05
C PRO A 398 -15.51 -8.45 -5.76
N TRP A 399 -15.87 -7.71 -6.80
CA TRP A 399 -16.97 -6.76 -6.81
C TRP A 399 -17.66 -6.83 -8.17
N TYR A 400 -18.98 -6.97 -8.16
CA TYR A 400 -19.78 -7.20 -9.35
C TYR A 400 -20.52 -5.94 -9.76
N GLU A 401 -20.63 -5.72 -11.05
CA GLU A 401 -21.11 -4.47 -11.65
C GLU A 401 -22.54 -4.11 -11.21
N ARG A 402 -23.44 -5.10 -11.10
CA ARG A 402 -24.83 -4.92 -10.70
C ARG A 402 -25.09 -5.28 -9.23
N GLY A 403 -24.52 -6.36 -8.75
CA GLY A 403 -24.79 -6.89 -7.42
C GLY A 403 -23.86 -6.38 -6.30
N GLY A 404 -22.76 -5.74 -6.66
CA GLY A 404 -21.79 -5.27 -5.67
C GLY A 404 -20.94 -6.40 -5.10
N MET A 405 -20.99 -6.65 -3.80
CA MET A 405 -20.18 -7.69 -3.15
C MET A 405 -20.51 -9.12 -3.60
N GLU A 406 -21.75 -9.36 -3.94
CA GLU A 406 -22.23 -10.65 -4.46
C GLU A 406 -22.84 -10.42 -5.85
N PRO A 407 -22.78 -11.40 -6.76
CA PRO A 407 -23.37 -11.27 -8.08
C PRO A 407 -24.89 -11.18 -7.98
N ALA A 408 -25.51 -10.25 -8.71
CA ALA A 408 -26.97 -10.12 -8.78
C ALA A 408 -27.65 -11.34 -9.41
N ASP A 409 -26.98 -11.95 -10.40
CA ASP A 409 -27.38 -13.17 -11.09
C ASP A 409 -26.15 -13.83 -11.78
N GLU A 410 -26.35 -14.94 -12.48
CA GLU A 410 -25.30 -15.70 -13.17
C GLU A 410 -24.61 -14.93 -14.31
N ASN A 411 -25.24 -13.86 -14.82
CA ASN A 411 -24.70 -13.01 -15.88
C ASN A 411 -24.06 -11.73 -15.36
N ASP A 412 -23.99 -11.55 -14.04
CA ASP A 412 -23.30 -10.40 -13.46
C ASP A 412 -21.78 -10.59 -13.56
N VAL A 413 -21.06 -9.53 -13.87
CA VAL A 413 -19.65 -9.57 -14.22
C VAL A 413 -18.82 -8.86 -13.14
N PRO A 414 -17.74 -9.50 -12.64
CA PRO A 414 -16.82 -8.86 -11.71
C PRO A 414 -15.94 -7.83 -12.44
N VAL A 415 -15.66 -6.74 -11.75
CA VAL A 415 -14.75 -5.68 -12.22
C VAL A 415 -13.49 -5.70 -11.37
N PHE A 416 -12.32 -5.66 -12.00
CA PHE A 416 -11.02 -5.56 -11.33
C PHE A 416 -10.21 -4.35 -11.80
N VAL A 417 -10.09 -4.14 -13.12
CA VAL A 417 -9.40 -2.98 -13.69
C VAL A 417 -10.13 -1.68 -13.29
N GLY A 418 -9.39 -0.64 -12.98
CA GLY A 418 -9.92 0.61 -12.48
C GLY A 418 -10.28 0.60 -10.99
N ARG A 419 -9.91 -0.44 -10.23
CA ARG A 419 -10.20 -0.52 -8.79
C ARG A 419 -8.93 -0.36 -7.96
N PHE A 420 -9.11 -0.11 -6.66
CA PHE A 420 -8.02 0.27 -5.77
C PHE A 420 -8.20 -0.25 -4.35
N ASN A 421 -7.09 -0.23 -3.59
CA ASN A 421 -7.04 -0.53 -2.17
C ASN A 421 -6.83 0.77 -1.37
N ILE A 422 -7.45 0.88 -0.20
CA ILE A 422 -7.36 2.08 0.65
C ILE A 422 -6.32 1.94 1.78
N GLY A 423 -5.68 0.80 1.89
CA GLY A 423 -4.60 0.59 2.85
C GLY A 423 -4.72 -0.66 3.70
N VAL A 424 -3.65 -0.94 4.41
CA VAL A 424 -3.45 -2.15 5.21
C VAL A 424 -3.25 -1.77 6.67
N VAL A 425 -3.83 -2.55 7.59
CA VAL A 425 -3.49 -2.55 9.01
C VAL A 425 -3.17 -3.98 9.42
N SER A 426 -1.95 -4.21 9.92
CA SER A 426 -1.43 -5.55 10.21
C SER A 426 -1.56 -5.91 11.68
N LEU A 427 -1.86 -7.19 11.92
CA LEU A 427 -1.86 -7.85 13.23
C LEU A 427 -0.45 -8.37 13.56
N HIS A 428 -0.08 -8.34 14.82
CA HIS A 428 1.10 -9.03 15.35
C HIS A 428 0.66 -10.22 16.22
N LEU A 429 0.42 -11.35 15.59
CA LEU A 429 -0.21 -12.52 16.21
C LEU A 429 0.54 -13.09 17.43
N PRO A 430 1.89 -13.23 17.43
CA PRO A 430 2.62 -13.66 18.63
C PRO A 430 2.40 -12.75 19.85
N MET A 431 2.31 -11.41 19.64
CA MET A 431 2.02 -10.47 20.73
C MET A 431 0.65 -10.73 21.35
N MET A 432 -0.36 -11.10 20.54
CA MET A 432 -1.71 -11.37 21.01
C MET A 432 -1.77 -12.68 21.81
N LEU A 433 -1.06 -13.71 21.36
CA LEU A 433 -0.97 -14.97 22.11
C LEU A 433 -0.24 -14.79 23.45
N ALA A 434 0.86 -14.03 23.47
CA ALA A 434 1.59 -13.70 24.68
C ALA A 434 0.72 -12.90 25.67
N LYS A 435 -0.07 -11.94 25.16
CA LYS A 435 -1.04 -11.17 25.97
C LYS A 435 -2.10 -12.08 26.56
N ALA A 436 -2.71 -12.93 25.77
CA ALA A 436 -3.75 -13.86 26.22
C ALA A 436 -3.23 -14.74 27.36
N ARG A 437 -2.02 -15.30 27.23
CA ARG A 437 -1.38 -16.09 28.28
C ARG A 437 -1.08 -15.28 29.54
N GLN A 438 -0.55 -14.08 29.40
CA GLN A 438 -0.23 -13.21 30.55
C GLN A 438 -1.48 -12.80 31.32
N GLU A 439 -2.58 -12.50 30.62
CA GLU A 439 -3.84 -12.06 31.22
C GLU A 439 -4.80 -13.20 31.54
N SER A 440 -4.41 -14.47 31.29
CA SER A 440 -5.26 -15.66 31.45
C SER A 440 -6.60 -15.52 30.71
N LYS A 441 -6.57 -14.95 29.52
CA LYS A 441 -7.73 -14.79 28.63
C LYS A 441 -7.70 -15.81 27.49
N ASP A 442 -8.85 -16.04 26.89
CA ASP A 442 -8.90 -16.76 25.63
C ASP A 442 -8.17 -16.00 24.51
N PHE A 443 -7.42 -16.72 23.68
CA PHE A 443 -6.66 -16.11 22.59
C PHE A 443 -7.57 -15.46 21.55
N TYR A 444 -8.69 -16.10 21.23
CA TYR A 444 -9.61 -15.58 20.22
C TYR A 444 -10.36 -14.33 20.70
N GLU A 445 -10.64 -14.19 22.00
CA GLU A 445 -11.15 -12.93 22.54
C GLU A 445 -10.17 -11.78 22.33
N VAL A 446 -8.88 -12.02 22.56
CA VAL A 446 -7.83 -11.01 22.34
C VAL A 446 -7.68 -10.70 20.86
N LEU A 447 -7.69 -11.70 20.00
CA LEU A 447 -7.61 -11.53 18.55
C LEU A 447 -8.81 -10.73 18.01
N ASP A 448 -10.03 -11.09 18.42
CA ASP A 448 -11.26 -10.43 17.99
C ASP A 448 -11.31 -8.95 18.41
N TYR A 449 -10.80 -8.61 19.59
CA TYR A 449 -10.66 -7.22 20.03
C TYR A 449 -9.81 -6.40 19.07
N TYR A 450 -8.64 -6.92 18.62
CA TYR A 450 -7.77 -6.20 17.69
C TYR A 450 -8.31 -6.22 16.26
N LEU A 451 -9.00 -7.26 15.83
CA LEU A 451 -9.71 -7.27 14.55
C LEU A 451 -10.80 -6.19 14.50
N GLU A 452 -11.59 -6.04 15.57
CA GLU A 452 -12.59 -4.98 15.66
C GLU A 452 -11.96 -3.58 15.69
N LEU A 453 -10.80 -3.44 16.33
CA LEU A 453 -10.06 -2.18 16.34
C LEU A 453 -9.60 -1.79 14.91
N ILE A 454 -9.08 -2.74 14.15
CA ILE A 454 -8.71 -2.56 12.74
C ILE A 454 -9.93 -2.20 11.89
N ARG A 455 -11.05 -2.90 12.08
CA ARG A 455 -12.33 -2.60 11.41
C ARG A 455 -12.71 -1.13 11.59
N LYS A 456 -12.68 -0.61 12.82
CA LYS A 456 -13.00 0.80 13.12
C LYS A 456 -12.06 1.77 12.41
N ILE A 457 -10.77 1.44 12.32
CA ILE A 457 -9.79 2.23 11.56
C ILE A 457 -10.16 2.25 10.07
N HIS A 458 -10.53 1.12 9.49
CA HIS A 458 -10.93 1.03 8.09
C HIS A 458 -12.22 1.82 7.81
N ILE A 459 -13.26 1.66 8.63
CA ILE A 459 -14.52 2.42 8.49
C ILE A 459 -14.25 3.93 8.47
N ARG A 460 -13.42 4.39 9.41
CA ARG A 460 -13.03 5.80 9.48
C ARG A 460 -12.23 6.24 8.25
N THR A 461 -11.34 5.39 7.72
CA THR A 461 -10.60 5.68 6.50
C THR A 461 -11.54 5.84 5.29
N TYR A 462 -12.53 4.96 5.12
CA TYR A 462 -13.57 5.12 4.10
C TYR A 462 -14.32 6.46 4.24
N ALA A 463 -14.66 6.84 5.47
CA ALA A 463 -15.36 8.11 5.72
C ALA A 463 -14.52 9.33 5.32
N TYR A 464 -13.24 9.38 5.69
CA TYR A 464 -12.35 10.49 5.33
C TYR A 464 -12.08 10.57 3.83
N LEU A 465 -11.74 9.46 3.21
CA LEU A 465 -11.48 9.42 1.77
C LEU A 465 -12.72 9.82 0.98
N GLY A 466 -13.92 9.45 1.45
CA GLY A 466 -15.18 9.81 0.81
C GLY A 466 -15.47 11.32 0.75
N GLU A 467 -14.84 12.12 1.60
CA GLU A 467 -14.97 13.57 1.61
C GLU A 467 -14.02 14.28 0.64
N MET A 468 -13.06 13.57 0.06
CA MET A 468 -12.13 14.14 -0.91
C MET A 468 -12.83 14.53 -2.21
N ARG A 469 -12.27 15.54 -2.89
CA ARG A 469 -12.73 16.01 -4.19
C ARG A 469 -12.01 15.28 -5.32
N ALA A 470 -12.69 15.09 -6.43
CA ALA A 470 -12.14 14.44 -7.61
C ALA A 470 -10.92 15.18 -8.20
N SER A 471 -10.84 16.50 -7.97
CA SER A 471 -9.69 17.32 -8.36
C SER A 471 -8.35 16.91 -7.72
N THR A 472 -8.34 16.06 -6.70
CA THR A 472 -7.10 15.57 -6.07
C THR A 472 -6.33 14.56 -6.92
N ASN A 473 -7.02 13.84 -7.81
CA ASN A 473 -6.40 12.97 -8.82
C ASN A 473 -7.32 12.89 -10.05
N PRO A 474 -7.30 13.91 -10.94
CA PRO A 474 -8.23 13.99 -12.06
C PRO A 474 -8.16 12.79 -13.01
N LEU A 475 -6.95 12.28 -13.32
CA LEU A 475 -6.79 11.11 -14.18
C LEU A 475 -7.54 9.87 -13.65
N ALA A 476 -7.54 9.67 -12.33
CA ALA A 476 -8.23 8.56 -11.70
C ALA A 476 -9.74 8.80 -11.56
N TYR A 477 -10.14 10.01 -11.14
CA TYR A 477 -11.50 10.27 -10.70
C TYR A 477 -12.38 11.00 -11.73
N CYS A 478 -11.76 11.67 -12.73
CA CYS A 478 -12.49 12.43 -13.75
C CYS A 478 -12.31 11.86 -15.16
N GLU A 479 -11.15 11.28 -15.47
CA GLU A 479 -10.79 10.79 -16.80
C GLU A 479 -10.89 9.25 -16.93
N GLY A 480 -11.52 8.57 -15.97
CA GLY A 480 -11.83 7.15 -16.07
C GLY A 480 -10.73 6.18 -15.62
N GLY A 481 -9.59 6.66 -15.12
CA GLY A 481 -8.52 5.77 -14.61
C GLY A 481 -8.99 4.84 -13.50
N PHE A 482 -10.02 5.25 -12.72
CA PHE A 482 -10.76 4.36 -11.83
C PHE A 482 -12.18 4.11 -12.35
N TYR A 483 -12.68 2.90 -12.09
CA TYR A 483 -14.02 2.49 -12.52
C TYR A 483 -15.11 3.40 -11.99
N GLY A 484 -15.89 3.98 -12.90
CA GLY A 484 -16.87 5.04 -12.60
C GLY A 484 -16.25 6.41 -12.35
N GLY A 485 -14.97 6.59 -12.62
CA GLY A 485 -14.20 7.82 -12.44
C GLY A 485 -14.42 8.87 -13.53
N HIS A 486 -15.68 9.25 -13.76
CA HIS A 486 -16.10 10.35 -14.63
C HIS A 486 -16.82 11.43 -13.81
N LEU A 487 -16.26 11.76 -12.66
CA LEU A 487 -16.78 12.76 -11.74
C LEU A 487 -16.41 14.17 -12.18
N GLY A 488 -17.22 15.15 -11.81
CA GLY A 488 -16.81 16.55 -11.91
C GLY A 488 -15.69 16.87 -10.91
N LEU A 489 -14.78 17.78 -11.24
CA LEU A 489 -13.61 18.15 -10.42
C LEU A 489 -13.95 18.46 -8.94
N HIS A 490 -15.14 19.00 -8.69
CA HIS A 490 -15.58 19.39 -7.35
C HIS A 490 -16.45 18.34 -6.66
N ASP A 491 -16.75 17.23 -7.33
CA ASP A 491 -17.53 16.15 -6.74
C ASP A 491 -16.71 15.38 -5.70
N LYS A 492 -17.41 14.80 -4.72
CA LYS A 492 -16.79 13.91 -3.75
C LYS A 492 -16.57 12.53 -4.36
N ILE A 493 -15.42 11.90 -4.05
CA ILE A 493 -15.08 10.56 -4.57
C ILE A 493 -15.83 9.43 -3.85
N LYS A 494 -16.67 9.73 -2.87
CA LYS A 494 -17.42 8.75 -2.08
C LYS A 494 -18.12 7.66 -2.92
N PRO A 495 -18.74 7.94 -4.08
CA PRO A 495 -19.37 6.92 -4.91
C PRO A 495 -18.42 5.84 -5.44
N LEU A 496 -17.11 6.16 -5.60
CA LEU A 496 -16.11 5.23 -6.10
C LEU A 496 -15.64 4.25 -5.01
N LEU A 497 -15.78 4.63 -3.73
CA LEU A 497 -15.29 3.83 -2.60
C LEU A 497 -16.04 2.50 -2.43
N LYS A 498 -17.23 2.34 -3.00
CA LYS A 498 -17.97 1.07 -3.01
C LYS A 498 -17.19 -0.07 -3.68
N THR A 499 -16.24 0.26 -4.57
CA THR A 499 -15.37 -0.70 -5.27
C THR A 499 -14.02 -0.90 -4.61
N ALA A 500 -13.70 -0.09 -3.60
CA ALA A 500 -12.42 -0.12 -2.91
C ALA A 500 -12.32 -1.30 -1.94
N THR A 501 -11.12 -1.85 -1.77
CA THR A 501 -10.83 -2.89 -0.79
C THR A 501 -9.95 -2.33 0.34
N ALA A 502 -10.26 -2.65 1.59
CA ALA A 502 -9.39 -2.44 2.74
C ALA A 502 -8.80 -3.78 3.21
N SER A 503 -7.56 -3.79 3.68
CA SER A 503 -6.86 -5.03 3.97
C SER A 503 -6.52 -5.19 5.46
N PHE A 504 -6.84 -6.39 5.99
CA PHE A 504 -6.37 -6.88 7.28
C PHE A 504 -5.05 -7.62 7.04
N GLY A 505 -3.94 -7.01 7.46
CA GLY A 505 -2.62 -7.59 7.28
C GLY A 505 -2.30 -8.65 8.32
N ILE A 506 -1.60 -9.70 7.91
CA ILE A 506 -1.14 -10.77 8.77
C ILE A 506 0.37 -10.91 8.70
N THR A 507 1.00 -11.19 9.83
CA THR A 507 2.45 -11.41 9.96
C THR A 507 2.75 -12.49 10.99
N ALA A 508 3.95 -13.06 10.94
CA ALA A 508 4.54 -13.89 11.99
C ALA A 508 3.76 -15.17 12.34
N PHE A 509 3.16 -15.83 11.35
CA PHE A 509 2.47 -17.11 11.61
C PHE A 509 3.42 -18.22 12.05
N ASN A 510 4.66 -18.23 11.56
CA ASN A 510 5.66 -19.17 12.03
C ASN A 510 5.98 -18.99 13.52
N GLU A 511 6.16 -17.75 13.95
CA GLU A 511 6.43 -17.41 15.35
C GLU A 511 5.20 -17.60 16.24
N LEU A 512 3.98 -17.42 15.68
CA LEU A 512 2.74 -17.76 16.37
C LEU A 512 2.70 -19.28 16.67
N GLN A 513 2.98 -20.12 15.68
CA GLN A 513 3.02 -21.56 15.82
C GLN A 513 4.11 -22.00 16.81
N ARG A 514 5.32 -21.41 16.69
CA ARG A 514 6.44 -21.62 17.63
C ARG A 514 6.06 -21.26 19.07
N LEU A 515 5.45 -20.12 19.27
CA LEU A 515 5.00 -19.68 20.59
C LEU A 515 3.91 -20.60 21.14
N TYR A 516 3.02 -21.13 20.27
CA TYR A 516 1.92 -22.00 20.68
C TYR A 516 2.40 -23.35 21.21
N ASN A 517 3.24 -24.08 20.49
CA ASN A 517 3.63 -25.44 20.82
C ASN A 517 5.11 -25.79 20.59
N GLY A 518 5.97 -24.80 20.33
CA GLY A 518 7.41 -25.00 20.10
C GLY A 518 7.79 -25.44 18.69
N LYS A 519 6.84 -25.73 17.80
CA LYS A 519 7.06 -26.21 16.43
C LYS A 519 6.99 -25.10 15.41
N SER A 520 7.80 -25.18 14.33
CA SER A 520 7.68 -24.29 13.18
C SER A 520 6.48 -24.63 12.28
N LEU A 521 6.19 -23.77 11.29
CA LEU A 521 5.19 -24.09 10.26
C LEU A 521 5.61 -25.30 9.42
N VAL A 522 6.89 -25.58 9.31
CA VAL A 522 7.40 -26.76 8.57
C VAL A 522 7.07 -28.05 9.33
N GLU A 523 7.21 -28.03 10.66
CA GLU A 523 6.98 -29.18 11.54
C GLU A 523 5.49 -29.40 11.85
N ASP A 524 4.75 -28.31 11.96
CA ASP A 524 3.32 -28.28 12.23
C ASP A 524 2.73 -27.01 11.57
N GLY A 525 1.54 -26.71 11.68
CA GLY A 525 0.91 -25.49 11.14
C GLY A 525 -0.58 -25.53 11.38
N ALA A 526 -1.03 -26.54 12.14
CA ALA A 526 -2.46 -26.74 12.40
C ALA A 526 -3.07 -25.54 13.11
N PHE A 527 -2.44 -25.07 14.18
CA PHE A 527 -2.93 -23.90 14.92
C PHE A 527 -2.91 -22.61 14.06
N ALA A 528 -1.83 -22.40 13.30
CA ALA A 528 -1.73 -21.26 12.39
C ALA A 528 -2.86 -21.25 11.34
N ILE A 529 -3.22 -22.41 10.76
CA ILE A 529 -4.33 -22.54 9.82
C ILE A 529 -5.67 -22.28 10.53
N GLU A 530 -5.87 -22.79 11.73
CA GLU A 530 -7.09 -22.54 12.51
C GLU A 530 -7.29 -21.05 12.77
N VAL A 531 -6.22 -20.37 13.21
CA VAL A 531 -6.25 -18.91 13.45
C VAL A 531 -6.56 -18.13 12.15
N LEU A 532 -5.95 -18.53 11.03
CA LEU A 532 -6.22 -17.85 9.75
C LEU A 532 -7.66 -18.08 9.28
N LYS A 533 -8.25 -19.25 9.52
CA LYS A 533 -9.67 -19.51 9.24
C LYS A 533 -10.57 -18.63 10.10
N HIS A 534 -10.29 -18.53 11.40
CA HIS A 534 -11.03 -17.64 12.29
C HIS A 534 -10.97 -16.17 11.84
N ILE A 535 -9.79 -15.68 11.43
CA ILE A 535 -9.65 -14.33 10.87
C ILE A 535 -10.52 -14.17 9.62
N ASN A 536 -10.54 -15.18 8.72
CA ASN A 536 -11.40 -15.15 7.52
C ASN A 536 -12.88 -15.04 7.88
N GLU A 537 -13.36 -15.84 8.83
CA GLU A 537 -14.76 -15.82 9.27
C GLU A 537 -15.16 -14.44 9.83
N LYS A 538 -14.28 -13.86 10.66
CA LYS A 538 -14.51 -12.51 11.22
C LYS A 538 -14.49 -11.41 10.18
N VAL A 539 -13.54 -11.44 9.26
CA VAL A 539 -13.43 -10.43 8.19
C VAL A 539 -14.62 -10.54 7.24
N GLU A 540 -15.09 -11.73 6.92
CA GLU A 540 -16.29 -11.92 6.10
C GLU A 540 -17.56 -11.43 6.83
N GLN A 541 -17.68 -11.66 8.13
CA GLN A 541 -18.75 -11.07 8.94
C GLN A 541 -18.72 -9.54 8.86
N PHE A 542 -17.56 -8.91 9.06
CA PHE A 542 -17.41 -7.46 8.98
C PHE A 542 -17.79 -6.90 7.61
N LYS A 543 -17.40 -7.59 6.54
CA LYS A 543 -17.74 -7.23 5.17
C LYS A 543 -19.26 -7.12 4.98
N HIS A 544 -20.01 -8.10 5.46
CA HIS A 544 -21.47 -8.09 5.36
C HIS A 544 -22.13 -7.03 6.26
N GLU A 545 -21.61 -6.84 7.48
CA GLU A 545 -22.16 -5.85 8.42
C GLU A 545 -21.95 -4.42 7.96
N ASP A 546 -20.79 -4.10 7.39
CA ASP A 546 -20.41 -2.74 7.01
C ASP A 546 -20.76 -2.38 5.56
N GLY A 547 -20.98 -3.39 4.72
CA GLY A 547 -21.13 -3.18 3.27
C GLY A 547 -19.86 -2.71 2.59
N ASN A 548 -18.69 -2.93 3.20
CA ASN A 548 -17.37 -2.59 2.67
C ASN A 548 -16.62 -3.85 2.22
N LEU A 549 -15.77 -3.71 1.21
CA LEU A 549 -14.90 -4.80 0.77
C LEU A 549 -13.67 -4.90 1.67
N TYR A 550 -13.55 -6.03 2.34
CA TYR A 550 -12.40 -6.38 3.16
C TYR A 550 -11.67 -7.60 2.60
N ALA A 551 -10.37 -7.69 2.84
CA ALA A 551 -9.57 -8.82 2.42
C ALA A 551 -8.41 -9.08 3.39
N ILE A 552 -7.89 -10.30 3.41
CA ILE A 552 -6.75 -10.69 4.24
C ILE A 552 -5.48 -10.63 3.40
N TYR A 553 -4.50 -9.90 3.89
CA TYR A 553 -3.26 -9.60 3.20
C TYR A 553 -2.05 -10.20 3.93
N ALA A 554 -1.39 -11.16 3.30
CA ALA A 554 -0.10 -11.65 3.76
C ALA A 554 0.96 -10.56 3.52
N THR A 555 1.14 -9.73 4.53
CA THR A 555 1.90 -8.47 4.45
C THR A 555 3.36 -8.72 4.05
N PRO A 556 3.93 -7.96 3.11
CA PRO A 556 5.36 -8.01 2.78
C PRO A 556 6.25 -7.68 3.99
N ALA A 557 5.79 -6.75 4.78
CA ALA A 557 6.30 -6.43 6.12
C ALA A 557 7.81 -6.17 6.21
N GLU A 558 8.43 -5.61 5.19
CA GLU A 558 9.88 -5.38 5.08
C GLU A 558 10.54 -4.99 6.41
N ASN A 559 10.42 -3.75 6.84
CA ASN A 559 10.97 -3.29 8.12
C ASN A 559 10.09 -3.64 9.33
N LEU A 560 8.82 -3.97 9.12
CA LEU A 560 7.88 -4.31 10.17
C LEU A 560 8.31 -5.58 10.93
N CYS A 561 8.85 -6.58 10.23
CA CYS A 561 9.28 -7.83 10.86
C CYS A 561 10.36 -7.62 11.91
N GLY A 562 11.33 -6.74 11.67
CA GLY A 562 12.34 -6.36 12.65
C GLY A 562 11.80 -5.50 13.79
N LEU A 563 10.88 -4.58 13.49
CA LEU A 563 10.18 -3.77 14.50
C LEU A 563 9.36 -4.65 15.44
N GLN A 564 8.66 -5.64 14.90
CA GLN A 564 7.84 -6.57 15.69
C GLN A 564 8.65 -7.38 16.69
N VAL A 565 9.84 -7.86 16.31
CA VAL A 565 10.76 -8.51 17.26
C VAL A 565 11.14 -7.59 18.41
N LYS A 566 11.52 -6.34 18.10
CA LYS A 566 11.89 -5.34 19.13
C LYS A 566 10.73 -5.04 20.07
N GLN A 567 9.51 -4.90 19.55
CA GLN A 567 8.30 -4.66 20.34
C GLN A 567 7.96 -5.87 21.23
N PHE A 568 8.07 -7.09 20.70
CA PHE A 568 7.85 -8.31 21.45
C PHE A 568 8.86 -8.44 22.61
N ARG A 569 10.15 -8.28 22.33
CA ARG A 569 11.21 -8.32 23.36
C ARG A 569 10.99 -7.31 24.47
N LYS A 570 10.60 -6.09 24.12
CA LYS A 570 10.34 -5.02 25.11
C LYS A 570 9.24 -5.39 26.09
N LYS A 571 8.24 -6.14 25.66
CA LYS A 571 7.03 -6.43 26.47
C LYS A 571 7.04 -7.82 27.11
N TYR A 572 7.54 -8.81 26.41
CA TYR A 572 7.48 -10.23 26.82
C TYR A 572 8.86 -10.88 26.94
N GLY A 573 9.93 -10.17 26.68
CA GLY A 573 11.29 -10.69 26.77
C GLY A 573 11.72 -11.48 25.54
N ILE A 574 12.83 -12.18 25.69
CA ILE A 574 13.42 -13.04 24.66
C ILE A 574 12.83 -14.44 24.80
N VAL A 575 12.21 -14.92 23.73
CA VAL A 575 11.65 -16.27 23.63
C VAL A 575 12.34 -16.97 22.47
N GLU A 576 12.85 -18.17 22.74
CA GLU A 576 13.59 -18.99 21.77
C GLU A 576 12.74 -19.28 20.52
N ASN A 577 13.32 -19.11 19.35
CA ASN A 577 12.71 -19.28 18.03
C ASN A 577 11.46 -18.37 17.76
N VAL A 578 11.23 -17.36 18.59
CA VAL A 578 10.15 -16.37 18.43
C VAL A 578 10.73 -14.97 18.37
N SER A 579 11.50 -14.56 19.38
CA SER A 579 12.04 -13.20 19.48
C SER A 579 13.56 -13.13 19.72
N ASP A 580 14.26 -14.24 19.69
CA ASP A 580 15.72 -14.34 19.80
C ASP A 580 16.46 -14.02 18.48
N ARG A 581 15.73 -13.70 17.41
CA ARG A 581 16.21 -13.45 16.05
C ARG A 581 15.97 -11.99 15.64
N GLU A 582 16.55 -11.56 14.52
CA GLU A 582 16.48 -10.15 14.09
C GLU A 582 15.11 -9.74 13.56
N TYR A 583 14.36 -10.66 12.95
CA TYR A 583 13.02 -10.44 12.38
C TYR A 583 12.14 -11.69 12.50
N VAL A 584 10.83 -11.46 12.49
CA VAL A 584 9.81 -12.52 12.37
C VAL A 584 9.54 -12.86 10.90
N SER A 585 8.84 -13.95 10.64
CA SER A 585 8.42 -14.33 9.29
C SER A 585 7.36 -13.40 8.72
N ASN A 586 7.36 -13.24 7.38
CA ASN A 586 6.32 -12.49 6.66
C ASN A 586 5.05 -13.35 6.55
N GLY A 587 3.88 -12.76 6.79
CA GLY A 587 2.61 -13.40 6.55
C GLY A 587 2.56 -14.84 7.09
N PHE A 588 2.25 -15.78 6.22
CA PHE A 588 2.20 -17.22 6.47
C PHE A 588 3.45 -17.99 6.03
N HIS A 589 4.53 -17.28 5.64
CA HIS A 589 5.77 -17.93 5.22
C HIS A 589 6.51 -18.60 6.38
N CYS A 590 7.21 -19.69 6.10
CA CYS A 590 8.19 -20.22 7.06
C CYS A 590 9.33 -19.20 7.24
N HIS A 591 10.07 -19.35 8.35
CA HIS A 591 11.21 -18.49 8.57
C HIS A 591 12.31 -18.79 7.55
N VAL A 592 13.07 -17.77 7.14
CA VAL A 592 14.11 -17.87 6.09
C VAL A 592 15.28 -18.77 6.47
N THR A 593 15.44 -19.10 7.76
CA THR A 593 16.45 -20.05 8.27
C THR A 593 16.03 -21.52 8.18
N GLU A 594 14.79 -21.81 7.78
CA GLU A 594 14.35 -23.20 7.62
C GLU A 594 15.02 -23.83 6.41
N ASP A 595 15.61 -25.00 6.61
CA ASP A 595 16.28 -25.77 5.55
C ASP A 595 15.24 -26.62 4.79
N ILE A 596 14.60 -26.02 3.80
CA ILE A 596 13.59 -26.68 2.96
C ILE A 596 13.82 -26.41 1.49
N THR A 597 13.50 -27.41 0.67
CA THR A 597 13.58 -27.29 -0.79
C THR A 597 12.45 -26.40 -1.33
N PRO A 598 12.59 -25.82 -2.55
CA PRO A 598 11.51 -25.09 -3.22
C PRO A 598 10.19 -25.88 -3.26
N ILE A 599 10.23 -27.17 -3.56
CA ILE A 599 9.05 -28.05 -3.63
C ILE A 599 8.38 -28.18 -2.26
N GLN A 600 9.18 -28.37 -1.20
CA GLN A 600 8.64 -28.46 0.16
C GLN A 600 7.99 -27.15 0.58
N LYS A 601 8.60 -26.01 0.25
CA LYS A 601 8.05 -24.68 0.54
C LYS A 601 6.74 -24.43 -0.21
N GLN A 602 6.66 -24.77 -1.49
CA GLN A 602 5.42 -24.68 -2.25
C GLN A 602 4.31 -25.56 -1.61
N ASN A 603 4.61 -26.81 -1.22
CA ASN A 603 3.65 -27.67 -0.53
C ASN A 603 3.18 -27.11 0.81
N LEU A 604 4.11 -26.54 1.59
CA LEU A 604 3.81 -25.93 2.88
C LEU A 604 2.84 -24.75 2.71
N GLU A 605 3.16 -23.82 1.83
CA GLU A 605 2.45 -22.54 1.71
C GLU A 605 1.12 -22.70 0.97
N TYR A 606 0.95 -23.72 0.15
CA TYR A 606 -0.31 -24.07 -0.48
C TYR A 606 -1.47 -24.21 0.51
N ARG A 607 -1.20 -24.69 1.72
CA ARG A 607 -2.19 -24.86 2.79
C ARG A 607 -2.81 -23.54 3.29
N PHE A 608 -2.08 -22.43 3.12
CA PHE A 608 -2.49 -21.07 3.53
C PHE A 608 -2.99 -20.22 2.36
N TRP A 609 -2.76 -20.71 1.12
CA TRP A 609 -2.82 -19.88 -0.07
C TRP A 609 -4.20 -19.26 -0.30
N GLU A 610 -5.25 -20.05 -0.30
CA GLU A 610 -6.62 -19.56 -0.52
C GLU A 610 -7.20 -18.77 0.67
N LEU A 611 -6.64 -18.94 1.86
CA LEU A 611 -7.03 -18.20 3.05
C LEU A 611 -6.50 -16.76 3.08
N SER A 612 -5.60 -16.39 2.17
CA SER A 612 -5.01 -15.05 2.07
C SER A 612 -5.45 -14.36 0.77
N ASN A 613 -6.73 -14.02 0.68
CA ASN A 613 -7.38 -13.57 -0.55
C ASN A 613 -7.10 -12.11 -0.94
N GLY A 614 -6.60 -11.29 -0.02
CA GLY A 614 -6.30 -9.86 -0.24
C GLY A 614 -4.86 -9.56 -0.60
N GLY A 615 -4.00 -10.57 -0.61
CA GLY A 615 -2.62 -10.41 -1.03
C GLY A 615 -1.72 -11.54 -0.60
N LYS A 616 -0.93 -12.03 -1.54
CA LYS A 616 -0.01 -13.15 -1.34
C LYS A 616 0.97 -13.22 -2.50
N ILE A 617 2.16 -13.71 -2.24
CA ILE A 617 3.15 -14.11 -3.24
C ILE A 617 4.04 -15.19 -2.65
N GLN A 618 4.36 -16.18 -3.45
CA GLN A 618 5.29 -17.24 -3.13
C GLN A 618 6.70 -16.81 -3.53
N TYR A 619 7.54 -16.47 -2.57
CA TYR A 619 8.97 -16.26 -2.82
C TYR A 619 9.74 -17.52 -2.49
N VAL A 620 10.29 -18.16 -3.49
CA VAL A 620 11.12 -19.36 -3.34
C VAL A 620 12.54 -19.06 -3.75
N LYS A 621 13.49 -19.36 -2.87
CA LYS A 621 14.89 -19.35 -3.23
C LYS A 621 15.19 -20.56 -4.10
N TYR A 622 15.66 -20.31 -5.32
CA TYR A 622 16.02 -21.32 -6.29
C TYR A 622 17.53 -21.56 -6.25
N PRO A 623 18.02 -22.54 -5.49
CA PRO A 623 19.48 -22.82 -5.38
C PRO A 623 19.95 -23.67 -6.57
N ILE A 624 19.73 -23.18 -7.77
CA ILE A 624 19.90 -23.92 -9.03
C ILE A 624 20.74 -23.14 -10.03
N ASP A 625 21.40 -22.09 -9.58
CA ASP A 625 22.17 -21.17 -10.40
C ASP A 625 21.34 -20.70 -11.61
N TYR A 626 21.92 -20.52 -12.78
CA TYR A 626 21.21 -20.13 -14.00
C TYR A 626 20.56 -21.30 -14.74
N ASN A 627 20.23 -22.40 -14.06
CA ASN A 627 19.65 -23.60 -14.70
C ASN A 627 18.21 -23.34 -15.18
N LYS A 628 18.10 -22.96 -16.42
CA LYS A 628 16.83 -22.61 -17.09
C LYS A 628 15.81 -23.76 -17.07
N GLU A 629 16.25 -25.01 -17.21
CA GLU A 629 15.34 -26.18 -17.20
C GLU A 629 14.71 -26.39 -15.81
N ALA A 630 15.50 -26.21 -14.76
CA ALA A 630 15.02 -26.31 -13.39
C ALA A 630 14.04 -25.17 -13.07
N ILE A 631 14.37 -23.92 -13.48
CA ILE A 631 13.46 -22.76 -13.33
C ILE A 631 12.15 -23.04 -14.04
N ARG A 632 12.16 -23.47 -15.31
CA ARG A 632 10.97 -23.83 -16.08
C ARG A 632 10.11 -24.86 -15.33
N SER A 633 10.73 -25.92 -14.84
CA SER A 633 10.02 -27.00 -14.16
C SER A 633 9.34 -26.53 -12.86
N LEU A 634 10.02 -25.73 -12.06
CA LEU A 634 9.51 -25.19 -10.81
C LEU A 634 8.41 -24.13 -11.05
N VAL A 635 8.57 -23.26 -12.06
CA VAL A 635 7.54 -22.30 -12.45
C VAL A 635 6.29 -23.03 -12.96
N ARG A 636 6.41 -24.01 -13.87
CA ARG A 636 5.25 -24.78 -14.34
C ARG A 636 4.54 -25.51 -13.18
N ARG A 637 5.29 -26.01 -12.20
CA ARG A 637 4.71 -26.61 -11.00
C ARG A 637 3.92 -25.59 -10.19
N ALA A 638 4.50 -24.41 -9.92
CA ALA A 638 3.84 -23.33 -9.22
C ALA A 638 2.55 -22.89 -9.94
N MET A 639 2.59 -22.78 -11.25
CA MET A 639 1.42 -22.40 -12.06
C MET A 639 0.28 -23.43 -11.98
N LYS A 640 0.59 -24.72 -11.94
CA LYS A 640 -0.43 -25.77 -11.70
C LYS A 640 -1.07 -25.65 -10.32
N MET A 641 -0.31 -25.27 -9.32
CA MET A 641 -0.79 -25.05 -7.96
C MET A 641 -1.58 -23.74 -7.76
N GLY A 642 -1.70 -22.91 -8.78
CA GLY A 642 -2.43 -21.65 -8.72
C GLY A 642 -1.67 -20.50 -8.02
N PHE A 643 -0.35 -20.59 -7.94
CA PHE A 643 0.46 -19.58 -7.25
C PHE A 643 0.64 -18.29 -8.05
N TYR A 644 0.95 -17.24 -7.31
CA TYR A 644 1.71 -16.07 -7.74
C TYR A 644 3.14 -16.27 -7.21
N GLU A 645 4.07 -16.55 -8.11
CA GLU A 645 5.42 -17.05 -7.79
C GLU A 645 6.48 -16.04 -8.18
N GLY A 646 7.34 -15.68 -7.24
CA GLY A 646 8.56 -14.91 -7.49
C GLY A 646 9.79 -15.82 -7.51
N VAL A 647 10.61 -15.71 -8.55
CA VAL A 647 11.86 -16.46 -8.70
C VAL A 647 12.99 -15.69 -7.98
N ASN A 648 13.58 -16.29 -6.92
CA ASN A 648 14.71 -15.71 -6.21
C ASN A 648 15.96 -16.58 -6.42
N LEU A 649 16.95 -16.06 -7.12
CA LEU A 649 18.21 -16.74 -7.45
C LEU A 649 19.36 -16.38 -6.49
N SER A 650 19.11 -15.64 -5.41
CA SER A 650 20.16 -15.12 -4.51
C SER A 650 21.22 -14.30 -5.22
N LEU A 651 20.79 -13.42 -6.10
CA LEU A 651 21.67 -12.49 -6.80
C LEU A 651 22.30 -11.52 -5.79
N SER A 652 23.63 -11.45 -5.79
CA SER A 652 24.43 -10.54 -4.98
C SER A 652 25.02 -9.45 -5.86
N TYR A 653 25.22 -8.29 -5.30
CA TYR A 653 25.67 -7.11 -6.01
C TYR A 653 26.71 -6.36 -5.19
N CYS A 654 27.82 -5.95 -5.81
CA CYS A 654 28.83 -5.12 -5.17
C CYS A 654 28.51 -3.64 -5.32
N ASP A 655 28.36 -2.93 -4.23
CA ASP A 655 28.05 -1.49 -4.22
C ASP A 655 29.22 -0.64 -4.76
N ASP A 656 30.48 -1.13 -4.64
CA ASP A 656 31.65 -0.36 -5.02
C ASP A 656 31.95 -0.42 -6.52
N CYS A 657 31.92 -1.63 -7.13
CA CYS A 657 32.32 -1.79 -8.54
C CYS A 657 31.15 -2.20 -9.46
N GLY A 658 29.96 -2.52 -8.91
CA GLY A 658 28.81 -2.95 -9.68
C GLY A 658 28.89 -4.40 -10.18
N HIS A 659 29.84 -5.20 -9.73
CA HIS A 659 29.92 -6.62 -10.06
C HIS A 659 28.70 -7.36 -9.51
N GLU A 660 28.13 -8.23 -10.33
CA GLU A 660 26.90 -8.98 -10.02
C GLU A 660 27.17 -10.48 -10.22
N GLU A 661 26.91 -11.26 -9.19
CA GLU A 661 27.10 -12.71 -9.20
C GLU A 661 26.13 -13.39 -8.23
N LEU A 662 25.80 -14.67 -8.50
CA LEU A 662 24.97 -15.48 -7.61
C LEU A 662 25.73 -15.91 -6.36
N ASN A 663 25.08 -15.80 -5.19
CA ASN A 663 25.63 -16.24 -3.90
C ASN A 663 27.02 -15.63 -3.57
N MET A 664 27.29 -14.42 -4.03
CA MET A 664 28.56 -13.74 -3.77
C MET A 664 28.60 -13.21 -2.33
N ASP A 665 29.52 -13.71 -1.53
CA ASP A 665 29.78 -13.21 -0.17
C ASP A 665 30.86 -12.10 -0.16
N VAL A 666 31.79 -12.16 -1.09
CA VAL A 666 32.89 -11.18 -1.27
C VAL A 666 33.04 -10.87 -2.74
N CYS A 667 33.17 -9.59 -3.09
CA CYS A 667 33.36 -9.17 -4.48
C CYS A 667 34.72 -9.68 -5.00
N PRO A 668 34.73 -10.35 -6.16
CA PRO A 668 35.98 -10.87 -6.75
C PRO A 668 36.78 -9.81 -7.52
N VAL A 669 36.25 -8.58 -7.70
CA VAL A 669 36.87 -7.49 -8.49
C VAL A 669 37.58 -6.46 -7.59
#